data_cfb0bed733fff5f1fd6369c608d127cf
#
_entry.id   cfb0bed733fff5f1fd6369c608d127cf
#
_cell.length_a   1.000
_cell.length_b   1.000
_cell.length_c   1.000
_cell.angle_alpha   90.00
_cell.angle_beta   90.00
_cell.angle_gamma   90.00
#
_symmetry.space_group_name_H-M   'P 1'
#
loop_
_entity.id
_entity.type
_entity.pdbx_description
1 polymer ?
#
loop_
_entity_poly.entity_id
_entity_poly.type
_entity_poly.pdbx_seq_one_letter_code
_entity_poly.pdbx_strand_id
1 'polypeptide(L)'
;MRQTRRDLLRTTGAALAVGGLAGCNAADSTTTDTATDDASGGSAGGSSTQSSTETPESAPTASATTAVAAEWNAMRARLYDAVALGTAGSYADGAAAARDVFARFEGSSGEWGAHEQLEATNERVYESFESNLGELGEALGSESLAAARDAASDADQQLQSAIRGQTDARTAAAFDLQLLGSRVKNAAVVAPVDANAAATVAERAMESFEASEAYEMIEEADAESYEAFEGRIEAVVEAAGSDDVETVRSAADDALAAAVAGSYAVVGAPAVAGTGHLSTYQAEAFDAAALASTGGPSTEFAHAAALTLYRARVDDAGWLYAAGEVEAARSAVQSVFQHFEGARAHEALEAASEAAYTGFEDEGLSALIEAIDAGDDAAVESAISTIHESLVTGVMALGSGPEPAVLEAGYFRARLGDARELFETGDLSGARAVAQGLFGTFEANEADFHETLESTSTELYETFEEEHLVGAIDALDAGDEDAADTHLAGAMDTLLQFETQAGTVAHVSGAEAGVMAARGFDASGLAVLGRTERAGTVVEGAFAGFEAGAGGFHEALEDADEELYETFETELSEIRVAASDGGDVTAAAQAFDEQAVAAMYAVIGAAGGSFGESAGALAQGVFADFEEARVHDLLEEADEGAYETFEARLETFIESLSTQTLSAFADSTLRAQFAVAGALDDAPVSGAAGSNEGSGGDADLQGGPNVVEGVPEDADHVVEMNAVAYAPQELTISVGETVAWTHAAGEPHSVTAYEGDIPDGAAYWASGGFDSRSAAETGWDEGRGAVQSGQSYVHTFETAGTHEYFCIPHEAASMVGTVVVEG
;
A
#
# COMPACT_ATOMS: atom_id res chain seq x y z
N MET A 1 -9.19 -10.61 37.62
CA MET A 1 -9.71 -11.64 36.75
C MET A 1 -9.90 -10.88 35.45
N ARG A 2 -8.93 -10.98 34.57
CA ARG A 2 -9.02 -10.38 33.24
C ARG A 2 -9.93 -11.29 32.42
N GLN A 3 -11.11 -10.81 32.03
CA GLN A 3 -11.90 -11.45 30.98
C GLN A 3 -11.15 -11.25 29.68
N THR A 4 -10.92 -12.29 28.95
CA THR A 4 -10.31 -12.22 27.63
C THR A 4 -11.34 -11.69 26.63
N ARG A 5 -10.89 -10.92 25.62
CA ARG A 5 -11.71 -10.40 24.51
C ARG A 5 -12.61 -11.48 23.84
N ARG A 6 -12.15 -12.72 23.88
CA ARG A 6 -12.86 -13.92 23.43
C ARG A 6 -14.25 -14.10 24.09
N ASP A 7 -14.42 -13.65 25.36
CA ASP A 7 -15.70 -13.74 26.07
C ASP A 7 -16.67 -12.60 25.69
N LEU A 8 -16.17 -11.51 25.10
CA LEU A 8 -16.98 -10.37 24.67
C LEU A 8 -17.63 -10.62 23.30
N LEU A 9 -16.87 -11.20 22.36
CA LEU A 9 -17.38 -11.55 21.02
C LEU A 9 -18.43 -12.66 21.05
N ARG A 10 -18.32 -13.60 21.99
CA ARG A 10 -19.35 -14.66 22.21
C ARG A 10 -20.66 -14.15 22.80
N THR A 11 -20.67 -12.95 23.36
CA THR A 11 -21.90 -12.39 23.98
C THR A 11 -22.71 -11.51 23.02
N THR A 12 -22.12 -11.05 21.91
CA THR A 12 -22.81 -10.28 20.88
C THR A 12 -23.41 -11.13 19.74
N GLY A 13 -22.89 -12.36 19.52
CA GLY A 13 -23.37 -13.28 18.49
C GLY A 13 -24.61 -14.14 18.84
N ALA A 14 -25.23 -13.97 20.01
CA ALA A 14 -26.26 -14.87 20.52
C ALA A 14 -27.69 -14.29 20.47
N ALA A 15 -28.07 -13.54 19.45
CA ALA A 15 -29.41 -12.96 19.38
C ALA A 15 -30.24 -13.21 18.11
N LEU A 16 -29.83 -14.13 17.23
CA LEU A 16 -30.71 -14.52 16.12
C LEU A 16 -30.43 -15.98 15.67
N ALA A 17 -30.95 -16.94 16.41
CA ALA A 17 -31.16 -18.30 15.92
C ALA A 17 -32.42 -18.88 16.51
N VAL A 18 -33.49 -18.83 15.80
CA VAL A 18 -34.69 -19.63 16.03
C VAL A 18 -35.11 -20.34 14.75
N GLY A 19 -35.01 -21.64 14.75
CA GLY A 19 -35.81 -22.54 13.92
C GLY A 19 -35.00 -23.50 13.06
N GLY A 20 -34.72 -24.62 13.54
CA GLY A 20 -35.47 -25.83 13.52
C GLY A 20 -34.88 -26.94 12.68
N LEU A 21 -34.78 -28.06 13.33
CA LEU A 21 -34.93 -29.46 13.01
C LEU A 21 -33.61 -30.20 12.72
N ALA A 22 -33.11 -30.90 13.74
CA ALA A 22 -33.48 -32.27 14.17
C ALA A 22 -33.39 -33.30 13.02
N GLY A 23 -32.54 -34.20 13.08
CA GLY A 23 -32.25 -35.23 13.95
C GLY A 23 -31.64 -36.42 13.25
N CYS A 24 -31.01 -37.21 14.10
CA CYS A 24 -30.88 -38.66 14.04
C CYS A 24 -29.72 -39.21 13.23
N ASN A 25 -29.01 -40.09 13.68
CA ASN A 25 -29.01 -40.95 14.87
C ASN A 25 -27.79 -41.90 14.72
N ALA A 26 -27.02 -41.97 15.74
CA ALA A 26 -26.02 -42.99 15.88
C ALA A 26 -26.71 -44.39 15.99
N ALA A 27 -26.13 -45.35 15.39
CA ALA A 27 -26.33 -46.72 15.77
C ALA A 27 -25.03 -47.51 15.58
N ASP A 28 -24.57 -47.85 16.69
CA ASP A 28 -23.57 -48.78 17.13
C ASP A 28 -23.70 -50.19 16.50
N SER A 29 -22.61 -50.71 16.16
CA SER A 29 -21.95 -51.93 16.55
C SER A 29 -22.08 -53.31 16.10
N THR A 30 -21.11 -53.94 16.45
CA THR A 30 -20.79 -55.33 16.82
C THR A 30 -20.68 -56.35 15.72
N THR A 31 -19.44 -56.63 15.49
CA THR A 31 -18.78 -57.98 15.38
C THR A 31 -19.65 -59.21 15.39
N THR A 32 -19.45 -60.11 14.42
CA THR A 32 -18.94 -61.45 14.75
C THR A 32 -18.54 -62.24 13.52
N ASP A 33 -17.39 -62.91 13.65
CA ASP A 33 -16.83 -63.99 12.85
C ASP A 33 -17.83 -65.08 12.50
N THR A 34 -17.67 -65.75 11.36
CA THR A 34 -17.16 -67.10 11.30
C THR A 34 -17.05 -67.62 9.85
N ALA A 35 -15.98 -68.36 9.68
CA ALA A 35 -15.52 -69.08 8.51
C ALA A 35 -16.49 -70.27 8.07
N THR A 36 -16.40 -70.70 6.84
CA THR A 36 -15.83 -71.91 6.35
C THR A 36 -16.41 -72.35 5.01
N ASP A 37 -15.47 -72.67 4.14
CA ASP A 37 -15.38 -73.79 3.15
C ASP A 37 -16.66 -74.23 2.29
N ASP A 38 -16.60 -74.39 1.06
CA ASP A 38 -15.81 -75.40 0.32
C ASP A 38 -16.27 -75.45 -1.16
N ALA A 39 -15.28 -75.58 -1.99
CA ALA A 39 -15.13 -76.36 -3.20
C ALA A 39 -16.15 -76.40 -4.37
N SER A 40 -15.50 -76.33 -5.47
CA SER A 40 -15.56 -77.10 -6.75
C SER A 40 -16.29 -76.55 -7.95
N GLY A 41 -15.49 -76.21 -8.92
CA GLY A 41 -15.39 -76.97 -10.15
C GLY A 41 -16.20 -76.47 -11.36
N GLY A 42 -15.53 -75.96 -12.37
CA GLY A 42 -16.12 -75.87 -13.70
C GLY A 42 -15.38 -74.94 -14.66
N SER A 43 -14.42 -75.48 -15.36
CA SER A 43 -13.70 -74.90 -16.50
C SER A 43 -14.63 -74.63 -17.68
N ALA A 44 -14.49 -73.48 -18.34
CA ALA A 44 -14.39 -73.35 -19.80
C ALA A 44 -14.24 -71.90 -20.28
N GLY A 45 -13.15 -71.64 -20.93
CA GLY A 45 -13.07 -71.01 -22.23
C GLY A 45 -13.21 -69.50 -22.36
N GLY A 46 -12.08 -68.78 -22.36
CA GLY A 46 -11.66 -67.88 -23.41
C GLY A 46 -12.34 -66.51 -23.59
N SER A 47 -11.75 -65.49 -23.18
CA SER A 47 -11.36 -64.36 -24.02
C SER A 47 -10.63 -63.41 -23.14
N SER A 48 -9.36 -63.19 -23.43
CA SER A 48 -8.53 -62.21 -22.77
C SER A 48 -8.90 -60.79 -23.24
N THR A 49 -9.75 -60.13 -22.53
CA THR A 49 -9.70 -58.66 -22.45
C THR A 49 -8.73 -58.37 -21.35
N GLN A 50 -7.59 -57.80 -21.76
CA GLN A 50 -6.69 -57.09 -20.82
C GLN A 50 -7.49 -55.93 -20.24
N SER A 51 -8.00 -56.12 -19.06
CA SER A 51 -8.35 -55.01 -18.17
C SER A 51 -6.99 -54.40 -17.73
N SER A 52 -6.64 -53.27 -18.26
CA SER A 52 -5.64 -52.41 -17.67
C SER A 52 -6.11 -52.10 -16.25
N THR A 53 -5.51 -52.77 -15.28
CA THR A 53 -5.58 -52.32 -13.90
C THR A 53 -4.87 -50.95 -13.90
N GLU A 54 -5.63 -49.87 -13.99
CA GLU A 54 -5.13 -48.55 -13.61
C GLU A 54 -4.69 -48.69 -12.15
N THR A 55 -3.39 -48.46 -11.94
CA THR A 55 -2.85 -48.27 -10.60
C THR A 55 -3.63 -47.08 -10.03
N PRO A 56 -4.16 -47.14 -8.81
CA PRO A 56 -4.77 -45.93 -8.21
C PRO A 56 -3.74 -44.84 -8.22
N GLU A 57 -4.06 -43.77 -8.91
CA GLU A 57 -3.23 -42.54 -8.90
C GLU A 57 -3.09 -42.11 -7.45
N SER A 58 -1.85 -41.90 -6.99
CA SER A 58 -1.60 -41.50 -5.63
C SER A 58 -2.24 -40.10 -5.43
N ALA A 59 -2.83 -39.87 -4.26
CA ALA A 59 -3.34 -38.54 -3.90
C ALA A 59 -2.24 -37.50 -4.05
N PRO A 60 -2.57 -36.28 -4.54
CA PRO A 60 -1.63 -35.17 -4.62
C PRO A 60 -0.98 -34.88 -3.27
N THR A 61 0.23 -34.35 -3.30
CA THR A 61 0.99 -33.99 -2.08
C THR A 61 1.24 -32.48 -2.11
N ALA A 62 0.93 -31.80 -1.03
CA ALA A 62 1.22 -30.37 -0.88
C ALA A 62 2.74 -30.13 -0.80
N SER A 63 3.19 -28.97 -1.32
CA SER A 63 4.59 -28.58 -1.43
C SER A 63 4.70 -27.06 -1.63
N ALA A 64 5.91 -26.49 -1.68
CA ALA A 64 6.11 -25.08 -1.99
C ALA A 64 5.44 -24.67 -3.31
N THR A 65 5.48 -25.51 -4.36
CA THR A 65 4.76 -25.23 -5.62
C THR A 65 3.25 -25.15 -5.44
N THR A 66 2.69 -25.85 -4.45
CA THR A 66 1.25 -25.76 -4.12
C THR A 66 0.93 -24.41 -3.47
N ALA A 67 1.82 -23.90 -2.62
CA ALA A 67 1.66 -22.59 -1.98
C ALA A 67 1.78 -21.44 -3.00
N VAL A 68 2.77 -21.50 -3.90
CA VAL A 68 2.88 -20.52 -5.02
C VAL A 68 1.63 -20.57 -5.91
N ALA A 69 1.14 -21.76 -6.24
CA ALA A 69 -0.08 -21.90 -7.04
C ALA A 69 -1.32 -21.34 -6.32
N ALA A 70 -1.37 -21.40 -4.98
CA ALA A 70 -2.43 -20.77 -4.18
C ALA A 70 -2.34 -19.25 -4.20
N GLU A 71 -1.11 -18.68 -4.16
CA GLU A 71 -0.89 -17.25 -4.30
C GLU A 71 -1.33 -16.75 -5.69
N TRP A 72 -0.94 -17.44 -6.77
CA TRP A 72 -1.47 -17.12 -8.10
C TRP A 72 -3.01 -17.22 -8.15
N ASN A 73 -3.61 -18.15 -7.39
CA ASN A 73 -5.06 -18.26 -7.35
C ASN A 73 -5.75 -17.10 -6.64
N ALA A 74 -5.11 -16.51 -5.60
CA ALA A 74 -5.56 -15.27 -4.98
C ALA A 74 -5.48 -14.09 -5.98
N MET A 75 -4.38 -13.98 -6.73
CA MET A 75 -4.24 -12.98 -7.80
C MET A 75 -5.32 -13.13 -8.86
N ARG A 76 -5.63 -14.37 -9.30
CA ARG A 76 -6.73 -14.67 -10.24
C ARG A 76 -8.09 -14.17 -9.71
N ALA A 77 -8.38 -14.39 -8.43
CA ALA A 77 -9.61 -13.89 -7.82
C ALA A 77 -9.67 -12.36 -7.92
N ARG A 78 -8.57 -11.68 -7.58
CA ARG A 78 -8.47 -10.22 -7.60
C ARG A 78 -8.68 -9.60 -8.99
N LEU A 79 -8.28 -10.29 -10.09
CA LEU A 79 -8.60 -9.85 -11.46
C LEU A 79 -10.12 -9.74 -11.70
N TYR A 80 -10.89 -10.65 -11.11
CA TYR A 80 -12.35 -10.64 -11.23
C TYR A 80 -13.03 -9.66 -10.28
N ASP A 81 -12.40 -9.31 -9.17
CA ASP A 81 -12.84 -8.22 -8.29
C ASP A 81 -12.79 -6.89 -9.05
N ALA A 82 -11.67 -6.62 -9.73
CA ALA A 82 -11.52 -5.45 -10.59
C ALA A 82 -12.62 -5.36 -11.65
N VAL A 83 -12.93 -6.47 -12.32
CA VAL A 83 -14.02 -6.54 -13.32
C VAL A 83 -15.41 -6.39 -12.67
N ALA A 84 -15.61 -6.92 -11.46
CA ALA A 84 -16.88 -6.83 -10.74
C ALA A 84 -17.17 -5.37 -10.35
N LEU A 85 -16.18 -4.66 -9.81
CA LEU A 85 -16.25 -3.23 -9.49
C LEU A 85 -16.56 -2.41 -10.75
N GLY A 86 -15.85 -2.63 -11.85
CA GLY A 86 -16.15 -2.00 -13.14
C GLY A 86 -17.57 -2.35 -13.67
N THR A 87 -18.11 -3.54 -13.35
CA THR A 87 -19.47 -3.93 -13.71
C THR A 87 -20.51 -3.13 -12.91
N ALA A 88 -20.19 -2.75 -11.68
CA ALA A 88 -20.99 -1.88 -10.83
C ALA A 88 -20.81 -0.38 -11.14
N GLY A 89 -19.95 -0.03 -12.11
CA GLY A 89 -19.66 1.37 -12.45
C GLY A 89 -18.53 2.01 -11.64
N SER A 90 -17.97 1.30 -10.66
CA SER A 90 -16.84 1.75 -9.85
C SER A 90 -15.52 1.48 -10.57
N TYR A 91 -15.29 2.20 -11.67
CA TYR A 91 -14.14 1.96 -12.55
C TYR A 91 -12.81 2.33 -11.90
N ALA A 92 -12.76 3.41 -11.13
CA ALA A 92 -11.55 3.83 -10.41
C ALA A 92 -11.11 2.77 -9.38
N ASP A 93 -12.07 2.25 -8.58
CA ASP A 93 -11.78 1.18 -7.61
C ASP A 93 -11.38 -0.12 -8.31
N GLY A 94 -11.98 -0.41 -9.47
CA GLY A 94 -11.58 -1.54 -10.30
C GLY A 94 -10.16 -1.40 -10.85
N ALA A 95 -9.77 -0.20 -11.27
CA ALA A 95 -8.40 0.08 -11.70
C ALA A 95 -7.41 -0.01 -10.54
N ALA A 96 -7.78 0.46 -9.35
CA ALA A 96 -6.99 0.28 -8.14
C ALA A 96 -6.77 -1.21 -7.82
N ALA A 97 -7.82 -2.02 -7.88
CA ALA A 97 -7.70 -3.46 -7.69
C ALA A 97 -6.74 -4.15 -8.70
N ALA A 98 -6.73 -3.68 -9.95
CA ALA A 98 -5.78 -4.19 -10.96
C ALA A 98 -4.33 -3.81 -10.62
N ARG A 99 -4.09 -2.58 -10.13
CA ARG A 99 -2.78 -2.13 -9.67
C ARG A 99 -2.30 -2.92 -8.44
N ASP A 100 -3.18 -3.20 -7.48
CA ASP A 100 -2.85 -4.02 -6.32
C ASP A 100 -2.34 -5.42 -6.72
N VAL A 101 -2.93 -6.03 -7.80
CA VAL A 101 -2.43 -7.31 -8.33
C VAL A 101 -1.02 -7.15 -8.86
N PHE A 102 -0.76 -6.06 -9.60
CA PHE A 102 0.55 -5.78 -10.17
C PHE A 102 1.60 -5.58 -9.07
N ALA A 103 1.34 -4.68 -8.13
CA ALA A 103 2.26 -4.40 -7.02
C ALA A 103 2.57 -5.64 -6.17
N ARG A 104 1.54 -6.45 -5.86
CA ARG A 104 1.75 -7.69 -5.13
C ARG A 104 2.53 -8.73 -5.94
N PHE A 105 2.33 -8.79 -7.25
CA PHE A 105 3.07 -9.70 -8.13
C PHE A 105 4.54 -9.31 -8.19
N GLU A 106 4.85 -8.03 -8.45
CA GLU A 106 6.22 -7.49 -8.47
C GLU A 106 6.93 -7.61 -7.12
N GLY A 107 6.23 -7.31 -6.01
CA GLY A 107 6.75 -7.45 -4.66
C GLY A 107 6.95 -8.91 -4.19
N SER A 108 6.46 -9.90 -4.95
CA SER A 108 6.52 -11.33 -4.57
C SER A 108 7.80 -11.99 -5.06
N SER A 109 8.96 -11.56 -4.55
CA SER A 109 10.30 -11.94 -4.96
C SER A 109 10.90 -13.11 -4.15
N GLY A 110 12.06 -13.63 -4.58
CA GLY A 110 12.77 -14.75 -3.96
C GLY A 110 12.48 -16.11 -4.58
N GLU A 111 13.28 -17.15 -4.26
CA GLU A 111 13.22 -18.49 -4.91
C GLU A 111 11.81 -19.06 -5.08
N TRP A 112 10.90 -18.76 -4.15
CA TRP A 112 9.52 -19.23 -4.14
C TRP A 112 8.51 -18.08 -4.25
N GLY A 113 8.94 -16.88 -4.68
CA GLY A 113 8.05 -15.77 -5.00
C GLY A 113 7.16 -16.07 -6.20
N ALA A 114 5.97 -15.51 -6.23
CA ALA A 114 5.03 -15.74 -7.33
C ALA A 114 5.57 -15.21 -8.66
N HIS A 115 6.26 -14.08 -8.63
CA HIS A 115 6.93 -13.45 -9.76
C HIS A 115 8.01 -14.36 -10.37
N GLU A 116 9.07 -14.71 -9.62
CA GLU A 116 10.16 -15.53 -10.13
C GLU A 116 9.74 -16.93 -10.52
N GLN A 117 8.75 -17.50 -9.82
CA GLN A 117 8.22 -18.80 -10.19
C GLN A 117 7.45 -18.77 -11.51
N LEU A 118 6.76 -17.67 -11.83
CA LEU A 118 6.09 -17.51 -13.12
C LEU A 118 7.11 -17.34 -14.24
N GLU A 119 8.10 -16.45 -14.07
CA GLU A 119 9.20 -16.23 -15.01
C GLU A 119 9.98 -17.53 -15.27
N ALA A 120 10.41 -18.24 -14.21
CA ALA A 120 11.12 -19.52 -14.31
C ALA A 120 10.31 -20.63 -14.99
N THR A 121 8.97 -20.60 -14.86
CA THR A 121 8.09 -21.61 -15.46
C THR A 121 7.96 -21.39 -16.96
N ASN A 122 7.75 -20.14 -17.40
CA ASN A 122 7.59 -19.79 -18.81
C ASN A 122 7.67 -18.27 -19.05
N GLU A 123 8.81 -17.76 -19.47
CA GLU A 123 9.08 -16.36 -19.81
C GLU A 123 7.95 -15.70 -20.67
N ARG A 124 7.36 -16.41 -21.61
CA ARG A 124 6.25 -15.85 -22.43
C ARG A 124 4.93 -15.72 -21.64
N VAL A 125 4.66 -16.65 -20.74
CA VAL A 125 3.47 -16.58 -19.88
C VAL A 125 3.61 -15.41 -18.93
N TYR A 126 4.81 -15.22 -18.38
CA TYR A 126 5.18 -14.08 -17.55
C TYR A 126 4.97 -12.74 -18.30
N GLU A 127 5.67 -12.51 -19.42
CA GLU A 127 5.53 -11.29 -20.24
C GLU A 127 4.07 -10.99 -20.66
N SER A 128 3.28 -12.06 -20.93
CA SER A 128 1.88 -11.89 -21.32
C SER A 128 1.00 -11.56 -20.13
N PHE A 129 1.33 -12.05 -18.93
CA PHE A 129 0.59 -11.75 -17.72
C PHE A 129 0.74 -10.28 -17.33
N GLU A 130 1.97 -9.76 -17.29
CA GLU A 130 2.26 -8.34 -17.01
C GLU A 130 1.57 -7.42 -18.01
N SER A 131 1.69 -7.72 -19.31
CA SER A 131 1.01 -6.95 -20.36
C SER A 131 -0.51 -6.92 -20.17
N ASN A 132 -1.13 -8.05 -19.79
CA ASN A 132 -2.57 -8.13 -19.58
C ASN A 132 -3.02 -7.40 -18.31
N LEU A 133 -2.17 -7.35 -17.27
CA LEU A 133 -2.43 -6.54 -16.07
C LEU A 133 -2.45 -5.03 -16.41
N GLY A 134 -1.47 -4.56 -17.17
CA GLY A 134 -1.45 -3.19 -17.65
C GLY A 134 -2.68 -2.86 -18.49
N GLU A 135 -3.04 -3.74 -19.45
CA GLU A 135 -4.24 -3.59 -20.27
C GLU A 135 -5.54 -3.57 -19.45
N LEU A 136 -5.62 -4.35 -18.36
CA LEU A 136 -6.77 -4.35 -17.45
C LEU A 136 -6.91 -3.00 -16.74
N GLY A 137 -5.82 -2.47 -16.19
CA GLY A 137 -5.80 -1.17 -15.53
C GLY A 137 -6.18 -0.02 -16.48
N GLU A 138 -5.59 0.01 -17.70
CA GLU A 138 -5.90 1.00 -18.74
C GLU A 138 -7.37 0.92 -19.20
N ALA A 139 -7.89 -0.31 -19.38
CA ALA A 139 -9.27 -0.52 -19.83
C ALA A 139 -10.28 -0.04 -18.77
N LEU A 140 -10.01 -0.25 -17.49
CA LEU A 140 -10.84 0.25 -16.39
C LEU A 140 -10.70 1.77 -16.25
N GLY A 141 -9.51 2.33 -16.32
CA GLY A 141 -9.28 3.77 -16.29
C GLY A 141 -9.95 4.52 -17.45
N SER A 142 -10.15 3.84 -18.59
CA SER A 142 -10.90 4.37 -19.75
C SER A 142 -12.37 3.98 -19.78
N GLU A 143 -12.92 3.41 -18.70
CA GLU A 143 -14.30 2.93 -18.53
C GLU A 143 -14.72 1.88 -19.60
N SER A 144 -13.76 1.14 -20.14
CA SER A 144 -13.99 0.14 -21.20
C SER A 144 -14.20 -1.27 -20.63
N LEU A 145 -15.35 -1.52 -20.00
CA LEU A 145 -15.66 -2.79 -19.33
C LEU A 145 -15.49 -4.04 -20.22
N ALA A 146 -15.71 -3.93 -21.53
CA ALA A 146 -15.50 -5.05 -22.45
C ALA A 146 -14.02 -5.41 -22.60
N ALA A 147 -13.16 -4.38 -22.78
CA ALA A 147 -11.72 -4.58 -22.83
C ALA A 147 -11.16 -5.08 -21.48
N ALA A 148 -11.64 -4.54 -20.36
CA ALA A 148 -11.25 -4.99 -19.03
C ALA A 148 -11.57 -6.48 -18.80
N ARG A 149 -12.72 -6.95 -19.26
CA ARG A 149 -13.09 -8.37 -19.19
C ARG A 149 -12.19 -9.27 -20.04
N ASP A 150 -11.84 -8.82 -21.24
CA ASP A 150 -10.96 -9.57 -22.13
C ASP A 150 -9.55 -9.64 -21.53
N ALA A 151 -9.01 -8.53 -21.03
CA ALA A 151 -7.69 -8.46 -20.39
C ALA A 151 -7.63 -9.34 -19.11
N ALA A 152 -8.63 -9.24 -18.21
CA ALA A 152 -8.70 -10.08 -17.01
C ALA A 152 -8.80 -11.58 -17.36
N SER A 153 -9.56 -11.94 -18.39
CA SER A 153 -9.66 -13.35 -18.86
C SER A 153 -8.34 -13.85 -19.42
N ASP A 154 -7.60 -13.02 -20.14
CA ASP A 154 -6.31 -13.37 -20.72
C ASP A 154 -5.24 -13.49 -19.61
N ALA A 155 -5.20 -12.59 -18.64
CA ALA A 155 -4.35 -12.69 -17.46
C ALA A 155 -4.67 -13.95 -16.62
N ASP A 156 -5.94 -14.23 -16.36
CA ASP A 156 -6.39 -15.46 -15.68
C ASP A 156 -5.89 -16.73 -16.38
N GLN A 157 -5.99 -16.79 -17.72
CA GLN A 157 -5.52 -17.94 -18.50
C GLN A 157 -4.01 -18.15 -18.38
N GLN A 158 -3.21 -17.08 -18.25
CA GLN A 158 -1.77 -17.18 -18.04
C GLN A 158 -1.47 -17.85 -16.69
N LEU A 159 -2.04 -17.38 -15.59
CA LEU A 159 -1.85 -17.96 -14.27
C LEU A 159 -2.44 -19.38 -14.17
N GLN A 160 -3.61 -19.62 -14.76
CA GLN A 160 -4.18 -20.98 -14.83
C GLN A 160 -3.25 -21.96 -15.56
N SER A 161 -2.62 -21.51 -16.67
CA SER A 161 -1.62 -22.30 -17.40
C SER A 161 -0.41 -22.62 -16.54
N ALA A 162 0.06 -21.66 -15.74
CA ALA A 162 1.17 -21.86 -14.81
C ALA A 162 0.81 -22.85 -13.69
N ILE A 163 -0.37 -22.70 -13.07
CA ILE A 163 -0.88 -23.63 -12.05
C ILE A 163 -0.95 -25.06 -12.61
N ARG A 164 -1.52 -25.25 -13.80
CA ARG A 164 -1.59 -26.55 -14.47
C ARG A 164 -0.23 -27.10 -14.88
N GLY A 165 0.75 -26.23 -15.09
CA GLY A 165 2.14 -26.63 -15.39
C GLY A 165 2.89 -27.15 -14.17
N GLN A 166 2.55 -26.65 -12.98
CA GLN A 166 3.23 -26.95 -11.72
C GLN A 166 2.49 -27.95 -10.81
N THR A 167 1.19 -28.17 -11.04
CA THR A 167 0.35 -29.04 -10.21
C THR A 167 -0.31 -30.15 -11.03
N ASP A 168 -0.91 -31.12 -10.37
CA ASP A 168 -1.72 -32.13 -11.06
C ASP A 168 -3.15 -31.60 -11.35
N ALA A 169 -3.86 -32.30 -12.23
CA ALA A 169 -5.19 -31.89 -12.70
C ALA A 169 -6.24 -31.76 -11.58
N ARG A 170 -6.14 -32.56 -10.51
CA ARG A 170 -7.07 -32.47 -9.38
C ARG A 170 -6.80 -31.24 -8.51
N THR A 171 -5.52 -30.94 -8.29
CA THR A 171 -5.10 -29.72 -7.59
C THR A 171 -5.56 -28.49 -8.37
N ALA A 172 -5.32 -28.44 -9.68
CA ALA A 172 -5.75 -27.33 -10.53
C ALA A 172 -7.29 -27.16 -10.49
N ALA A 173 -8.05 -28.26 -10.60
CA ALA A 173 -9.51 -28.22 -10.52
C ALA A 173 -10.04 -27.79 -9.14
N ALA A 174 -9.37 -28.20 -8.07
CA ALA A 174 -9.71 -27.73 -6.71
C ALA A 174 -9.50 -26.23 -6.55
N PHE A 175 -8.41 -25.69 -7.11
CA PHE A 175 -8.15 -24.23 -7.11
C PHE A 175 -9.12 -23.48 -8.03
N ASP A 176 -9.47 -24.04 -9.19
CA ASP A 176 -10.50 -23.45 -10.05
C ASP A 176 -11.87 -23.41 -9.34
N LEU A 177 -12.24 -24.42 -8.52
CA LEU A 177 -13.47 -24.37 -7.72
C LEU A 177 -13.44 -23.26 -6.66
N GLN A 178 -12.33 -23.12 -5.95
CA GLN A 178 -12.14 -22.06 -4.96
C GLN A 178 -12.21 -20.66 -5.60
N LEU A 179 -11.54 -20.47 -6.74
CA LEU A 179 -11.66 -19.26 -7.56
C LEU A 179 -13.11 -18.97 -7.96
N LEU A 180 -13.82 -19.97 -8.47
CA LEU A 180 -15.23 -19.80 -8.87
C LEU A 180 -16.12 -19.42 -7.69
N GLY A 181 -15.85 -19.97 -6.50
CA GLY A 181 -16.51 -19.56 -5.26
C GLY A 181 -16.25 -18.10 -4.93
N SER A 182 -14.99 -17.64 -4.97
CA SER A 182 -14.63 -16.23 -4.76
C SER A 182 -15.29 -15.31 -5.81
N ARG A 183 -15.34 -15.73 -7.08
CA ARG A 183 -16.04 -14.95 -8.13
C ARG A 183 -17.56 -14.84 -7.90
N VAL A 184 -18.19 -15.83 -7.29
CA VAL A 184 -19.60 -15.72 -6.86
C VAL A 184 -19.71 -14.77 -5.69
N LYS A 185 -18.73 -14.79 -4.76
CA LYS A 185 -18.67 -13.87 -3.61
C LYS A 185 -18.60 -12.41 -4.04
N ASN A 186 -18.00 -12.09 -5.19
CA ASN A 186 -18.00 -10.74 -5.74
C ASN A 186 -19.41 -10.16 -5.96
N ALA A 187 -20.46 -10.98 -6.06
CA ALA A 187 -21.81 -10.47 -6.07
C ALA A 187 -22.18 -9.78 -4.74
N ALA A 188 -21.66 -10.27 -3.60
CA ALA A 188 -21.87 -9.62 -2.31
C ALA A 188 -21.07 -8.30 -2.18
N VAL A 189 -19.91 -8.21 -2.85
CA VAL A 189 -19.09 -6.99 -2.91
C VAL A 189 -19.83 -5.87 -3.66
N VAL A 190 -20.41 -6.18 -4.81
CA VAL A 190 -21.03 -5.16 -5.67
C VAL A 190 -22.52 -4.93 -5.37
N ALA A 191 -23.17 -5.80 -4.60
CA ALA A 191 -24.60 -5.66 -4.27
C ALA A 191 -24.94 -4.34 -3.56
N PRO A 192 -24.14 -3.84 -2.61
CA PRO A 192 -24.37 -2.53 -2.00
C PRO A 192 -24.32 -1.37 -3.00
N VAL A 193 -23.52 -1.51 -4.06
CA VAL A 193 -23.30 -0.49 -5.10
C VAL A 193 -24.39 -0.57 -6.17
N ASP A 194 -24.61 -1.75 -6.74
CA ASP A 194 -25.59 -2.02 -7.81
C ASP A 194 -26.06 -3.49 -7.78
N ALA A 195 -27.31 -3.70 -7.40
CA ALA A 195 -27.91 -5.03 -7.35
C ALA A 195 -27.98 -5.73 -8.73
N ASN A 196 -28.13 -4.97 -9.84
CA ASN A 196 -28.11 -5.56 -11.18
C ASN A 196 -26.69 -6.01 -11.57
N ALA A 197 -25.67 -5.29 -11.13
CA ALA A 197 -24.28 -5.72 -11.28
C ALA A 197 -24.03 -7.02 -10.51
N ALA A 198 -24.55 -7.16 -9.29
CA ALA A 198 -24.44 -8.37 -8.49
C ALA A 198 -25.05 -9.60 -9.21
N ALA A 199 -26.24 -9.48 -9.78
CA ALA A 199 -26.85 -10.53 -10.58
C ALA A 199 -25.98 -10.89 -11.80
N THR A 200 -25.47 -9.87 -12.51
CA THR A 200 -24.60 -10.08 -13.69
C THR A 200 -23.29 -10.79 -13.32
N VAL A 201 -22.70 -10.46 -12.18
CA VAL A 201 -21.48 -11.09 -11.68
C VAL A 201 -21.72 -12.58 -11.37
N ALA A 202 -22.79 -12.90 -10.65
CA ALA A 202 -23.16 -14.26 -10.32
C ALA A 202 -23.50 -15.11 -11.57
N GLU A 203 -24.26 -14.55 -12.53
CA GLU A 203 -24.55 -15.22 -13.81
C GLU A 203 -23.27 -15.58 -14.59
N ARG A 204 -22.30 -14.68 -14.63
CA ARG A 204 -21.01 -14.92 -15.30
C ARG A 204 -20.16 -15.96 -14.58
N ALA A 205 -20.22 -16.01 -13.25
CA ALA A 205 -19.56 -17.08 -12.48
C ALA A 205 -20.18 -18.44 -12.81
N MET A 206 -21.50 -18.53 -12.96
CA MET A 206 -22.21 -19.73 -13.41
C MET A 206 -21.75 -20.16 -14.81
N GLU A 207 -21.75 -19.24 -15.78
CA GLU A 207 -21.28 -19.53 -17.14
C GLU A 207 -19.85 -20.06 -17.15
N SER A 208 -18.99 -19.50 -16.29
CA SER A 208 -17.58 -19.95 -16.16
C SER A 208 -17.47 -21.31 -15.51
N PHE A 209 -18.31 -21.60 -14.51
CA PHE A 209 -18.38 -22.92 -13.87
C PHE A 209 -18.79 -24.00 -14.87
N GLU A 210 -19.88 -23.80 -15.60
CA GLU A 210 -20.34 -24.74 -16.63
C GLU A 210 -19.32 -24.99 -17.75
N ALA A 211 -18.48 -24.01 -18.05
CA ALA A 211 -17.44 -24.14 -19.07
C ALA A 211 -16.11 -24.72 -18.54
N SER A 212 -15.96 -24.90 -17.24
CA SER A 212 -14.70 -25.31 -16.60
C SER A 212 -14.50 -26.84 -16.58
N GLU A 213 -13.23 -27.25 -16.51
CA GLU A 213 -12.92 -28.69 -16.24
C GLU A 213 -13.30 -29.09 -14.79
N ALA A 214 -13.36 -28.12 -13.88
CA ALA A 214 -13.77 -28.34 -12.50
C ALA A 214 -15.23 -28.83 -12.39
N TYR A 215 -16.10 -28.40 -13.31
CA TYR A 215 -17.48 -28.87 -13.42
C TYR A 215 -17.60 -30.39 -13.52
N GLU A 216 -16.91 -31.01 -14.49
CA GLU A 216 -16.93 -32.47 -14.66
C GLU A 216 -16.24 -33.17 -13.48
N MET A 217 -15.17 -32.60 -12.93
CA MET A 217 -14.43 -33.22 -11.84
C MET A 217 -15.18 -33.22 -10.50
N ILE A 218 -15.93 -32.15 -10.17
CA ILE A 218 -16.74 -32.15 -8.94
C ILE A 218 -17.95 -33.08 -9.07
N GLU A 219 -18.62 -33.11 -10.24
CA GLU A 219 -19.75 -34.02 -10.50
C GLU A 219 -19.30 -35.50 -10.34
N GLU A 220 -18.11 -35.86 -10.84
CA GLU A 220 -17.56 -37.23 -10.71
C GLU A 220 -17.09 -37.53 -9.28
N ALA A 221 -16.47 -36.54 -8.58
CA ALA A 221 -15.92 -36.75 -7.25
C ALA A 221 -16.98 -36.75 -6.16
N ASP A 222 -17.93 -35.82 -6.22
CA ASP A 222 -19.01 -35.64 -5.23
C ASP A 222 -20.21 -34.90 -5.84
N ALA A 223 -21.19 -35.68 -6.33
CA ALA A 223 -22.41 -35.13 -6.93
C ALA A 223 -23.24 -34.28 -5.95
N GLU A 224 -23.13 -34.49 -4.63
CA GLU A 224 -23.85 -33.69 -3.63
C GLU A 224 -23.24 -32.28 -3.55
N SER A 225 -21.89 -32.16 -3.50
CA SER A 225 -21.19 -30.87 -3.55
C SER A 225 -21.41 -30.16 -4.88
N TYR A 226 -21.48 -30.86 -6.00
CA TYR A 226 -21.83 -30.32 -7.31
C TYR A 226 -23.21 -29.66 -7.29
N GLU A 227 -24.29 -30.46 -6.94
CA GLU A 227 -25.67 -29.94 -6.88
C GLU A 227 -25.79 -28.77 -5.86
N ALA A 228 -25.04 -28.82 -4.75
CA ALA A 228 -25.03 -27.75 -3.75
C ALA A 228 -24.43 -26.47 -4.32
N PHE A 229 -23.27 -26.53 -4.99
CA PHE A 229 -22.62 -25.35 -5.53
C PHE A 229 -23.45 -24.69 -6.64
N GLU A 230 -23.94 -25.48 -7.62
CA GLU A 230 -24.82 -24.99 -8.70
C GLU A 230 -26.07 -24.32 -8.13
N GLY A 231 -26.78 -24.97 -7.22
CA GLY A 231 -27.98 -24.42 -6.59
C GLY A 231 -27.74 -23.18 -5.72
N ARG A 232 -26.51 -23.02 -5.15
CA ARG A 232 -26.16 -21.80 -4.39
C ARG A 232 -25.87 -20.62 -5.32
N ILE A 233 -25.23 -20.83 -6.47
CA ILE A 233 -25.06 -19.77 -7.47
C ILE A 233 -26.43 -19.25 -7.96
N GLU A 234 -27.38 -20.18 -8.26
CA GLU A 234 -28.74 -19.79 -8.61
C GLU A 234 -29.41 -18.96 -7.52
N ALA A 235 -29.20 -19.30 -6.24
CA ALA A 235 -29.73 -18.55 -5.10
C ALA A 235 -29.15 -17.14 -5.01
N VAL A 236 -27.88 -16.93 -5.35
CA VAL A 236 -27.25 -15.58 -5.40
C VAL A 236 -27.93 -14.74 -6.50
N VAL A 237 -28.13 -15.30 -7.70
CA VAL A 237 -28.81 -14.60 -8.80
C VAL A 237 -30.25 -14.20 -8.40
N GLU A 238 -30.99 -15.10 -7.72
CA GLU A 238 -32.34 -14.79 -7.23
C GLU A 238 -32.32 -13.71 -6.14
N ALA A 239 -31.37 -13.79 -5.20
CA ALA A 239 -31.22 -12.81 -4.12
C ALA A 239 -30.86 -11.41 -4.66
N ALA A 240 -29.95 -11.31 -5.61
CA ALA A 240 -29.56 -10.05 -6.26
C ALA A 240 -30.75 -9.35 -6.94
N GLY A 241 -31.71 -10.12 -7.45
CA GLY A 241 -32.94 -9.58 -8.02
C GLY A 241 -33.92 -8.98 -6.99
N SER A 242 -33.65 -9.11 -5.68
CA SER A 242 -34.52 -8.65 -4.60
C SER A 242 -34.12 -7.33 -3.95
N ASP A 243 -32.99 -6.74 -4.33
CA ASP A 243 -32.34 -5.55 -3.70
C ASP A 243 -32.04 -5.76 -2.18
N ASP A 244 -31.90 -6.99 -1.73
CA ASP A 244 -31.59 -7.33 -0.33
C ASP A 244 -30.11 -7.77 -0.20
N VAL A 245 -29.26 -6.81 0.13
CA VAL A 245 -27.79 -6.99 0.25
C VAL A 245 -27.42 -8.10 1.24
N GLU A 246 -28.11 -8.20 2.37
CA GLU A 246 -27.87 -9.23 3.39
C GLU A 246 -28.18 -10.64 2.85
N THR A 247 -29.24 -10.79 2.08
CA THR A 247 -29.61 -12.06 1.45
C THR A 247 -28.62 -12.44 0.36
N VAL A 248 -28.13 -11.47 -0.44
CA VAL A 248 -27.07 -11.72 -1.44
C VAL A 248 -25.79 -12.18 -0.76
N ARG A 249 -25.36 -11.52 0.30
CA ARG A 249 -24.15 -11.88 1.06
C ARG A 249 -24.25 -13.31 1.60
N SER A 250 -25.33 -13.63 2.32
CA SER A 250 -25.53 -14.97 2.87
C SER A 250 -25.57 -16.06 1.80
N ALA A 251 -26.18 -15.80 0.66
CA ALA A 251 -26.23 -16.76 -0.45
C ALA A 251 -24.84 -16.95 -1.08
N ALA A 252 -24.05 -15.87 -1.18
CA ALA A 252 -22.70 -15.91 -1.71
C ALA A 252 -21.74 -16.64 -0.75
N ASP A 253 -21.85 -16.44 0.58
CA ASP A 253 -21.12 -17.18 1.61
C ASP A 253 -21.40 -18.70 1.47
N ASP A 254 -22.69 -19.07 1.37
CA ASP A 254 -23.08 -20.45 1.14
C ASP A 254 -22.50 -21.05 -0.17
N ALA A 255 -22.40 -20.23 -1.23
CA ALA A 255 -21.85 -20.70 -2.51
C ALA A 255 -20.33 -20.91 -2.41
N LEU A 256 -19.59 -19.99 -1.79
CA LEU A 256 -18.16 -20.17 -1.54
C LEU A 256 -17.88 -21.39 -0.67
N ALA A 257 -18.64 -21.58 0.41
CA ALA A 257 -18.52 -22.76 1.28
C ALA A 257 -18.76 -24.07 0.51
N ALA A 258 -19.74 -24.10 -0.41
CA ALA A 258 -19.99 -25.27 -1.25
C ALA A 258 -18.84 -25.52 -2.25
N ALA A 259 -18.30 -24.48 -2.88
CA ALA A 259 -17.15 -24.57 -3.77
C ALA A 259 -15.90 -25.12 -3.05
N VAL A 260 -15.63 -24.59 -1.85
CA VAL A 260 -14.54 -25.04 -0.97
C VAL A 260 -14.74 -26.50 -0.58
N ALA A 261 -15.94 -26.90 -0.15
CA ALA A 261 -16.24 -28.30 0.18
C ALA A 261 -15.98 -29.23 -1.02
N GLY A 262 -16.43 -28.81 -2.21
CA GLY A 262 -16.18 -29.54 -3.48
C GLY A 262 -14.67 -29.64 -3.79
N SER A 263 -13.88 -28.60 -3.53
CA SER A 263 -12.42 -28.62 -3.73
C SER A 263 -11.73 -29.70 -2.89
N TYR A 264 -12.12 -29.85 -1.62
CA TYR A 264 -11.63 -30.91 -0.75
C TYR A 264 -12.03 -32.32 -1.26
N ALA A 265 -13.23 -32.48 -1.84
CA ALA A 265 -13.68 -33.72 -2.40
C ALA A 265 -12.90 -34.11 -3.67
N VAL A 266 -12.69 -33.15 -4.58
CA VAL A 266 -11.98 -33.36 -5.86
C VAL A 266 -10.53 -33.75 -5.62
N VAL A 267 -9.80 -33.02 -4.77
CA VAL A 267 -8.37 -33.28 -4.58
C VAL A 267 -8.11 -34.47 -3.66
N GLY A 268 -8.96 -34.73 -2.69
CA GLY A 268 -8.81 -35.81 -1.72
C GLY A 268 -7.59 -35.70 -0.80
N ALA A 269 -6.84 -34.59 -0.86
CA ALA A 269 -5.66 -34.28 -0.05
C ALA A 269 -5.92 -33.01 0.76
N PRO A 270 -6.21 -33.11 2.07
CA PRO A 270 -6.65 -31.96 2.87
C PRO A 270 -5.66 -30.80 2.90
N ALA A 271 -4.36 -31.09 2.96
CA ALA A 271 -3.34 -30.03 2.96
C ALA A 271 -3.32 -29.24 1.62
N VAL A 272 -3.49 -29.92 0.48
CA VAL A 272 -3.56 -29.26 -0.84
C VAL A 272 -4.78 -28.34 -0.92
N ALA A 273 -5.98 -28.87 -0.60
CA ALA A 273 -7.20 -28.08 -0.60
C ALA A 273 -7.16 -26.94 0.44
N GLY A 274 -6.56 -27.19 1.61
CA GLY A 274 -6.38 -26.18 2.67
C GLY A 274 -5.46 -25.04 2.26
N THR A 275 -4.35 -25.34 1.56
CA THR A 275 -3.46 -24.32 1.03
C THR A 275 -4.22 -23.36 0.09
N GLY A 276 -5.00 -23.88 -0.84
CA GLY A 276 -5.83 -23.04 -1.71
C GLY A 276 -7.01 -22.39 -0.98
N HIS A 277 -7.55 -22.99 0.08
CA HIS A 277 -8.63 -22.40 0.88
C HIS A 277 -8.17 -21.10 1.58
N LEU A 278 -6.91 -21.03 2.03
CA LEU A 278 -6.35 -19.80 2.58
C LEU A 278 -6.35 -18.66 1.55
N SER A 279 -6.20 -18.95 0.24
CA SER A 279 -6.26 -17.91 -0.78
C SER A 279 -7.65 -17.27 -0.92
N THR A 280 -8.73 -17.96 -0.53
CA THR A 280 -10.07 -17.36 -0.55
C THR A 280 -10.24 -16.31 0.55
N TYR A 281 -9.67 -16.53 1.72
CA TYR A 281 -9.70 -15.52 2.80
C TYR A 281 -8.91 -14.27 2.46
N GLN A 282 -7.78 -14.44 1.76
CA GLN A 282 -7.02 -13.30 1.22
C GLN A 282 -7.85 -12.52 0.20
N ALA A 283 -8.51 -13.20 -0.74
CA ALA A 283 -9.38 -12.56 -1.72
C ALA A 283 -10.53 -11.81 -1.03
N GLU A 284 -11.22 -12.42 -0.08
CA GLU A 284 -12.33 -11.79 0.66
C GLU A 284 -11.89 -10.58 1.49
N ALA A 285 -10.67 -10.57 2.02
CA ALA A 285 -10.13 -9.40 2.71
C ALA A 285 -9.86 -8.24 1.73
N PHE A 286 -9.31 -8.52 0.55
CA PHE A 286 -9.18 -7.54 -0.52
C PHE A 286 -10.54 -7.00 -0.98
N ASP A 287 -11.55 -7.86 -1.10
CA ASP A 287 -12.93 -7.48 -1.42
C ASP A 287 -13.52 -6.53 -0.39
N ALA A 288 -13.31 -6.81 0.90
CA ALA A 288 -13.79 -5.95 1.98
C ALA A 288 -13.12 -4.57 1.94
N ALA A 289 -11.81 -4.51 1.72
CA ALA A 289 -11.08 -3.25 1.61
C ALA A 289 -11.53 -2.44 0.38
N ALA A 290 -11.69 -3.10 -0.78
CA ALA A 290 -12.18 -2.45 -2.00
C ALA A 290 -13.58 -1.88 -1.82
N LEU A 291 -14.49 -2.62 -1.16
CA LEU A 291 -15.83 -2.11 -0.88
C LEU A 291 -15.80 -0.95 0.12
N ALA A 292 -14.87 -0.94 1.08
CA ALA A 292 -14.73 0.17 2.03
C ALA A 292 -14.42 1.49 1.32
N SER A 293 -13.62 1.46 0.24
CA SER A 293 -13.25 2.65 -0.56
C SER A 293 -14.26 3.00 -1.65
N THR A 294 -15.14 2.05 -2.05
CA THR A 294 -16.11 2.25 -3.12
C THR A 294 -17.19 3.28 -2.73
N GLY A 295 -17.53 4.16 -3.67
CA GLY A 295 -18.56 5.19 -3.50
C GLY A 295 -18.03 6.51 -2.97
N GLY A 296 -16.74 6.62 -2.76
CA GLY A 296 -16.06 7.81 -2.28
C GLY A 296 -15.49 7.65 -0.88
N PRO A 297 -14.71 8.62 -0.43
CA PRO A 297 -14.04 8.56 0.86
C PRO A 297 -15.01 8.58 2.05
N SER A 298 -14.60 7.94 3.13
CA SER A 298 -15.32 7.94 4.39
C SER A 298 -15.07 9.22 5.20
N THR A 299 -15.74 9.34 6.35
CA THR A 299 -15.45 10.43 7.30
C THR A 299 -14.03 10.33 7.86
N GLU A 300 -13.47 9.12 7.96
CA GLU A 300 -12.10 8.84 8.38
C GLU A 300 -11.09 9.50 7.42
N PHE A 301 -11.35 9.44 6.11
CA PHE A 301 -10.54 10.18 5.13
C PHE A 301 -10.59 11.69 5.36
N ALA A 302 -11.75 12.27 5.71
CA ALA A 302 -11.82 13.70 6.04
C ALA A 302 -11.00 14.04 7.29
N HIS A 303 -10.93 13.13 8.27
CA HIS A 303 -10.04 13.27 9.41
C HIS A 303 -8.57 13.21 8.99
N ALA A 304 -8.19 12.25 8.14
CA ALA A 304 -6.84 12.11 7.60
C ALA A 304 -6.42 13.35 6.78
N ALA A 305 -7.31 13.89 5.94
CA ALA A 305 -7.06 15.13 5.19
C ALA A 305 -6.78 16.32 6.12
N ALA A 306 -7.51 16.45 7.23
CA ALA A 306 -7.25 17.47 8.24
C ALA A 306 -5.89 17.26 8.93
N LEU A 307 -5.46 16.03 9.17
CA LEU A 307 -4.11 15.74 9.73
C LEU A 307 -3.00 16.18 8.77
N THR A 308 -3.17 15.96 7.48
CA THR A 308 -2.21 16.37 6.44
C THR A 308 -2.04 17.89 6.41
N LEU A 309 -3.12 18.65 6.61
CA LEU A 309 -3.03 20.11 6.74
C LEU A 309 -2.22 20.55 7.95
N TYR A 310 -2.30 19.86 9.09
CA TYR A 310 -1.46 20.18 10.26
C TYR A 310 0.02 19.98 9.98
N ARG A 311 0.41 18.99 9.17
CA ARG A 311 1.79 18.79 8.71
C ARG A 311 2.30 20.06 8.01
N ALA A 312 1.59 20.55 7.00
CA ALA A 312 1.96 21.76 6.26
C ALA A 312 2.07 22.99 7.18
N ARG A 313 1.13 23.17 8.11
CA ARG A 313 1.16 24.31 9.07
C ARG A 313 2.36 24.26 10.03
N VAL A 314 2.82 23.07 10.40
CA VAL A 314 4.03 22.89 11.24
C VAL A 314 5.29 23.25 10.44
N ASP A 315 5.34 22.92 9.16
CA ASP A 315 6.44 23.35 8.28
C ASP A 315 6.52 24.88 8.13
N ASP A 316 5.37 25.54 7.99
CA ASP A 316 5.30 27.01 7.99
C ASP A 316 5.85 27.62 9.28
N ALA A 317 5.56 27.00 10.42
CA ALA A 317 6.15 27.42 11.69
C ALA A 317 7.68 27.23 11.70
N GLY A 318 8.19 26.12 11.13
CA GLY A 318 9.61 25.88 10.92
C GLY A 318 10.25 26.96 10.03
N TRP A 319 9.60 27.31 8.92
CA TRP A 319 10.04 28.38 8.02
C TRP A 319 10.13 29.72 8.73
N LEU A 320 9.10 30.14 9.48
CA LEU A 320 9.12 31.39 10.28
C LEU A 320 10.24 31.36 11.31
N TYR A 321 10.50 30.25 11.97
CA TYR A 321 11.60 30.09 12.92
C TYR A 321 12.95 30.27 12.23
N ALA A 322 13.19 29.59 11.10
CA ALA A 322 14.41 29.72 10.31
C ALA A 322 14.63 31.14 9.79
N ALA A 323 13.54 31.87 9.47
CA ALA A 323 13.58 33.28 9.10
C ALA A 323 13.87 34.24 10.30
N GLY A 324 13.91 33.72 11.53
CA GLY A 324 14.17 34.45 12.76
C GLY A 324 12.94 35.11 13.40
N GLU A 325 11.74 34.81 12.89
CA GLU A 325 10.44 35.31 13.39
C GLU A 325 9.89 34.42 14.53
N VAL A 326 10.69 34.22 15.57
CA VAL A 326 10.47 33.26 16.68
C VAL A 326 9.08 33.37 17.32
N GLU A 327 8.59 34.61 17.57
CA GLU A 327 7.26 34.80 18.16
C GLU A 327 6.13 34.39 17.20
N ALA A 328 6.30 34.62 15.89
CA ALA A 328 5.33 34.20 14.89
C ALA A 328 5.33 32.70 14.72
N ALA A 329 6.52 32.06 14.66
CA ALA A 329 6.68 30.62 14.63
C ALA A 329 5.97 29.96 15.83
N ARG A 330 6.25 30.43 17.04
CA ARG A 330 5.60 29.95 18.24
C ARG A 330 4.07 30.09 18.18
N SER A 331 3.59 31.25 17.72
CA SER A 331 2.14 31.49 17.59
C SER A 331 1.50 30.59 16.56
N ALA A 332 2.21 30.24 15.46
CA ALA A 332 1.74 29.28 14.47
C ALA A 332 1.54 27.89 15.08
N VAL A 333 2.53 27.36 15.83
CA VAL A 333 2.42 26.07 16.52
C VAL A 333 1.29 26.07 17.55
N GLN A 334 1.14 27.17 18.33
CA GLN A 334 0.04 27.31 19.29
C GLN A 334 -1.33 27.33 18.61
N SER A 335 -1.42 27.92 17.40
CA SER A 335 -2.65 27.91 16.61
C SER A 335 -2.98 26.51 16.11
N VAL A 336 -1.99 25.72 15.68
CA VAL A 336 -2.18 24.29 15.34
C VAL A 336 -2.74 23.54 16.54
N PHE A 337 -2.12 23.68 17.70
CA PHE A 337 -2.55 23.01 18.94
C PHE A 337 -4.00 23.35 19.29
N GLN A 338 -4.35 24.65 19.32
CA GLN A 338 -5.70 25.08 19.66
C GLN A 338 -6.76 24.63 18.65
N HIS A 339 -6.41 24.60 17.37
CA HIS A 339 -7.32 24.13 16.33
C HIS A 339 -7.53 22.61 16.44
N PHE A 340 -6.46 21.84 16.67
CA PHE A 340 -6.54 20.38 16.82
C PHE A 340 -7.37 19.95 18.03
N GLU A 341 -7.20 20.60 19.21
CA GLU A 341 -8.01 20.34 20.42
C GLU A 341 -9.52 20.47 20.20
N GLY A 342 -9.94 21.31 19.27
CA GLY A 342 -11.35 21.51 18.91
C GLY A 342 -11.80 20.74 17.67
N ALA A 343 -10.90 20.06 16.98
CA ALA A 343 -11.17 19.44 15.69
C ALA A 343 -11.85 18.07 15.83
N ARG A 344 -12.67 17.73 14.85
CA ARG A 344 -13.25 16.36 14.72
C ARG A 344 -12.17 15.29 14.53
N ALA A 345 -11.04 15.65 13.95
CA ALA A 345 -9.91 14.76 13.75
C ALA A 345 -9.18 14.39 15.07
N HIS A 346 -9.34 15.15 16.15
CA HIS A 346 -8.73 14.89 17.46
C HIS A 346 -9.16 13.54 18.03
N GLU A 347 -10.46 13.37 18.27
CA GLU A 347 -11.02 12.11 18.79
C GLU A 347 -10.80 10.93 17.82
N ALA A 348 -10.81 11.20 16.50
CA ALA A 348 -10.57 10.19 15.49
C ALA A 348 -9.13 9.69 15.50
N LEU A 349 -8.13 10.56 15.62
CA LEU A 349 -6.72 10.17 15.73
C LEU A 349 -6.46 9.38 17.02
N GLU A 350 -6.99 9.83 18.18
CA GLU A 350 -6.86 9.12 19.46
C GLU A 350 -7.42 7.69 19.36
N ALA A 351 -8.59 7.56 18.71
CA ALA A 351 -9.26 6.27 18.54
C ALA A 351 -8.52 5.35 17.55
N ALA A 352 -8.00 5.89 16.45
CA ALA A 352 -7.32 5.12 15.42
C ALA A 352 -5.90 4.71 15.83
N SER A 353 -5.16 5.62 16.49
CA SER A 353 -3.77 5.37 16.92
C SER A 353 -3.39 6.21 18.14
N GLU A 354 -3.46 5.64 19.35
CA GLU A 354 -2.99 6.27 20.60
C GLU A 354 -1.51 6.70 20.51
N ALA A 355 -0.68 5.96 19.76
CA ALA A 355 0.72 6.29 19.57
C ALA A 355 0.90 7.54 18.69
N ALA A 356 0.17 7.64 17.57
CA ALA A 356 0.20 8.80 16.71
C ALA A 356 -0.35 10.05 17.42
N TYR A 357 -1.42 9.90 18.15
CA TYR A 357 -1.99 10.97 18.97
C TYR A 357 -0.99 11.52 19.98
N THR A 358 -0.42 10.64 20.83
CA THR A 358 0.57 11.03 21.84
C THR A 358 1.83 11.65 21.20
N GLY A 359 2.31 11.05 20.11
CA GLY A 359 3.47 11.54 19.37
C GLY A 359 3.24 12.93 18.77
N PHE A 360 2.07 13.22 18.25
CA PHE A 360 1.73 14.53 17.69
C PHE A 360 1.51 15.58 18.77
N GLU A 361 0.60 15.34 19.71
CA GLU A 361 0.17 16.36 20.66
C GLU A 361 1.17 16.55 21.81
N ASP A 362 1.47 15.46 22.56
CA ASP A 362 2.26 15.54 23.79
C ASP A 362 3.76 15.65 23.51
N GLU A 363 4.29 14.83 22.61
CA GLU A 363 5.73 14.74 22.33
C GLU A 363 6.15 15.71 21.24
N GLY A 364 5.32 15.95 20.20
CA GLY A 364 5.61 16.79 19.05
C GLY A 364 5.34 18.26 19.29
N LEU A 365 4.08 18.69 19.34
CA LEU A 365 3.70 20.11 19.42
C LEU A 365 4.24 20.78 20.68
N SER A 366 4.17 20.11 21.83
CA SER A 366 4.71 20.63 23.09
C SER A 366 6.23 20.81 23.03
N ALA A 367 6.97 19.83 22.50
CA ALA A 367 8.42 19.89 22.35
C ALA A 367 8.84 20.96 21.33
N LEU A 368 8.09 21.13 20.24
CA LEU A 368 8.36 22.15 19.23
C LEU A 368 8.26 23.57 19.82
N ILE A 369 7.23 23.85 20.63
CA ILE A 369 7.10 25.13 21.34
C ILE A 369 8.29 25.35 22.27
N GLU A 370 8.70 24.32 23.05
CA GLU A 370 9.84 24.43 23.98
C GLU A 370 11.16 24.65 23.23
N ALA A 371 11.37 23.96 22.09
CA ALA A 371 12.55 24.10 21.26
C ALA A 371 12.66 25.49 20.62
N ILE A 372 11.56 26.02 20.07
CA ILE A 372 11.47 27.40 19.53
C ILE A 372 11.79 28.41 20.62
N ASP A 373 11.24 28.30 21.81
CA ASP A 373 11.50 29.18 22.94
C ASP A 373 12.96 29.12 23.45
N ALA A 374 13.59 27.95 23.33
CA ALA A 374 14.99 27.74 23.69
C ALA A 374 15.96 28.25 22.60
N GLY A 375 15.52 28.38 21.36
CA GLY A 375 16.36 28.68 20.20
C GLY A 375 17.30 27.50 19.90
N ASP A 376 16.84 26.27 20.03
CA ASP A 376 17.59 25.04 19.80
C ASP A 376 17.17 24.45 18.44
N ASP A 377 17.99 24.73 17.41
CA ASP A 377 17.69 24.38 16.02
C ASP A 377 17.50 22.87 15.86
N ALA A 378 18.40 22.06 16.43
CA ALA A 378 18.33 20.61 16.35
C ALA A 378 17.08 20.02 17.06
N ALA A 379 16.68 20.63 18.18
CA ALA A 379 15.44 20.23 18.86
C ALA A 379 14.19 20.64 18.06
N VAL A 380 14.24 21.77 17.33
CA VAL A 380 13.15 22.19 16.42
C VAL A 380 12.99 21.18 15.28
N GLU A 381 14.06 20.80 14.59
CA GLU A 381 14.05 19.80 13.53
C GLU A 381 13.53 18.44 14.05
N SER A 382 14.06 17.95 15.17
CA SER A 382 13.62 16.70 15.77
C SER A 382 12.14 16.71 16.16
N ALA A 383 11.61 17.81 16.67
CA ALA A 383 10.20 17.91 17.02
C ALA A 383 9.29 17.94 15.77
N ILE A 384 9.71 18.62 14.69
CA ILE A 384 9.00 18.61 13.40
C ILE A 384 8.98 17.19 12.83
N SER A 385 10.12 16.48 12.82
CA SER A 385 10.18 15.06 12.38
C SER A 385 9.21 14.18 13.18
N THR A 386 9.21 14.27 14.50
CA THR A 386 8.28 13.52 15.36
C THR A 386 6.81 13.80 15.02
N ILE A 387 6.47 15.07 14.73
CA ILE A 387 5.13 15.47 14.32
C ILE A 387 4.77 14.82 12.97
N HIS A 388 5.67 14.87 11.99
CA HIS A 388 5.45 14.28 10.67
C HIS A 388 5.22 12.79 10.77
N GLU A 389 6.12 12.04 11.41
CA GLU A 389 5.99 10.59 11.61
C GLU A 389 4.67 10.22 12.29
N SER A 390 4.27 11.00 13.29
CA SER A 390 3.02 10.76 14.03
C SER A 390 1.79 11.02 13.16
N LEU A 391 1.80 12.11 12.38
CA LEU A 391 0.66 12.46 11.52
C LEU A 391 0.56 11.52 10.31
N VAL A 392 1.69 11.08 9.72
CA VAL A 392 1.69 10.02 8.68
C VAL A 392 1.11 8.73 9.24
N THR A 393 1.54 8.31 10.44
CA THR A 393 0.97 7.15 11.12
C THR A 393 -0.54 7.30 11.34
N GLY A 394 -1.01 8.48 11.68
CA GLY A 394 -2.43 8.79 11.82
C GLY A 394 -3.18 8.72 10.48
N VAL A 395 -2.62 9.29 9.42
CA VAL A 395 -3.17 9.22 8.05
C VAL A 395 -3.30 7.77 7.59
N MET A 396 -2.25 6.95 7.79
CA MET A 396 -2.27 5.52 7.47
C MET A 396 -3.28 4.72 8.29
N ALA A 397 -3.51 5.10 9.55
CA ALA A 397 -4.48 4.43 10.41
C ALA A 397 -5.94 4.78 10.08
N LEU A 398 -6.18 5.95 9.50
CA LEU A 398 -7.51 6.45 9.13
C LEU A 398 -7.84 6.21 7.65
N GLY A 399 -6.83 6.12 6.78
CA GLY A 399 -7.01 5.95 5.35
C GLY A 399 -7.11 4.47 4.93
N SER A 400 -7.62 4.25 3.72
CA SER A 400 -7.72 2.94 3.08
C SER A 400 -7.39 3.04 1.59
N GLY A 401 -6.94 1.96 0.98
CA GLY A 401 -6.60 1.93 -0.45
C GLY A 401 -5.62 3.06 -0.82
N PRO A 402 -5.86 3.83 -1.90
CA PRO A 402 -4.96 4.89 -2.35
C PRO A 402 -5.07 6.19 -1.53
N GLU A 403 -5.97 6.26 -0.53
CA GLU A 403 -6.26 7.48 0.22
C GLU A 403 -5.03 8.12 0.88
N PRO A 404 -4.13 7.36 1.58
CA PRO A 404 -2.93 7.95 2.15
C PRO A 404 -2.02 8.58 1.09
N ALA A 405 -1.81 7.89 -0.05
CA ALA A 405 -0.99 8.38 -1.14
C ALA A 405 -1.58 9.63 -1.82
N VAL A 406 -2.90 9.71 -1.99
CA VAL A 406 -3.58 10.91 -2.51
C VAL A 406 -3.39 12.10 -1.57
N LEU A 407 -3.48 11.88 -0.26
CA LEU A 407 -3.23 12.93 0.73
C LEU A 407 -1.76 13.32 0.79
N GLU A 408 -0.83 12.37 0.64
CA GLU A 408 0.59 12.65 0.56
C GLU A 408 0.93 13.48 -0.68
N ALA A 409 0.33 13.19 -1.83
CA ALA A 409 0.47 14.01 -3.04
C ALA A 409 0.00 15.47 -2.78
N GLY A 410 -1.13 15.66 -2.09
CA GLY A 410 -1.61 16.97 -1.67
C GLY A 410 -0.61 17.68 -0.75
N TYR A 411 -0.03 16.99 0.23
CA TYR A 411 1.02 17.53 1.08
C TYR A 411 2.25 17.93 0.27
N PHE A 412 2.73 17.09 -0.65
CA PHE A 412 3.84 17.44 -1.53
C PHE A 412 3.56 18.68 -2.36
N ARG A 413 2.34 18.82 -2.90
CA ARG A 413 1.94 20.02 -3.63
C ARG A 413 1.99 21.29 -2.77
N ALA A 414 1.56 21.22 -1.51
CA ALA A 414 1.70 22.31 -0.56
C ALA A 414 3.18 22.66 -0.34
N ARG A 415 4.03 21.68 -0.08
CA ARG A 415 5.47 21.87 0.16
C ARG A 415 6.23 22.38 -1.08
N LEU A 416 5.89 21.91 -2.28
CA LEU A 416 6.43 22.48 -3.54
C LEU A 416 6.02 23.95 -3.69
N GLY A 417 4.83 24.31 -3.19
CA GLY A 417 4.41 25.69 -3.05
C GLY A 417 5.34 26.50 -2.15
N ASP A 418 5.72 25.98 -0.98
CA ASP A 418 6.66 26.63 -0.07
C ASP A 418 8.05 26.78 -0.72
N ALA A 419 8.55 25.75 -1.39
CA ALA A 419 9.81 25.82 -2.12
C ALA A 419 9.78 26.95 -3.14
N ARG A 420 8.65 27.12 -3.84
CA ARG A 420 8.44 28.20 -4.79
C ARG A 420 8.45 29.59 -4.11
N GLU A 421 7.81 29.72 -2.94
CA GLU A 421 7.81 30.98 -2.19
C GLU A 421 9.19 31.34 -1.63
N LEU A 422 9.94 30.37 -1.12
CA LEU A 422 11.34 30.56 -0.72
C LEU A 422 12.20 31.04 -1.90
N PHE A 423 12.05 30.37 -3.05
CA PHE A 423 12.72 30.74 -4.28
C PHE A 423 12.40 32.19 -4.72
N GLU A 424 11.13 32.54 -4.82
CA GLU A 424 10.65 33.86 -5.24
C GLU A 424 11.08 34.99 -4.25
N THR A 425 11.29 34.65 -2.98
CA THR A 425 11.80 35.60 -1.97
C THR A 425 13.32 35.65 -1.92
N GLY A 426 14.02 34.82 -2.70
CA GLY A 426 15.45 34.81 -2.90
C GLY A 426 16.22 33.88 -1.94
N ASP A 427 15.55 33.01 -1.21
CA ASP A 427 16.16 31.95 -0.43
C ASP A 427 16.25 30.67 -1.28
N LEU A 428 17.26 30.60 -2.15
CA LEU A 428 17.50 29.45 -3.01
C LEU A 428 17.91 28.20 -2.21
N SER A 429 18.65 28.41 -1.10
CA SER A 429 19.08 27.29 -0.28
C SER A 429 17.91 26.65 0.48
N GLY A 430 16.99 27.45 0.99
CA GLY A 430 15.77 26.96 1.61
C GLY A 430 14.86 26.23 0.62
N ALA A 431 14.67 26.81 -0.58
CA ALA A 431 13.89 26.19 -1.63
C ALA A 431 14.44 24.81 -2.03
N ARG A 432 15.77 24.72 -2.20
CA ARG A 432 16.46 23.48 -2.49
C ARG A 432 16.29 22.47 -1.37
N ALA A 433 16.48 22.87 -0.12
CA ALA A 433 16.34 21.97 1.03
C ALA A 433 14.94 21.35 1.11
N VAL A 434 13.90 22.14 0.80
CA VAL A 434 12.53 21.61 0.72
C VAL A 434 12.39 20.58 -0.40
N ALA A 435 12.88 20.89 -1.61
CA ALA A 435 12.78 19.96 -2.74
C ALA A 435 13.56 18.67 -2.50
N GLN A 436 14.75 18.73 -1.92
CA GLN A 436 15.54 17.55 -1.53
C GLN A 436 14.88 16.74 -0.41
N GLY A 437 14.29 17.42 0.59
CA GLY A 437 13.53 16.73 1.63
C GLY A 437 12.35 15.96 1.06
N LEU A 438 11.60 16.55 0.10
CA LEU A 438 10.51 15.87 -0.60
C LEU A 438 10.99 14.66 -1.39
N PHE A 439 12.14 14.79 -2.07
CA PHE A 439 12.73 13.65 -2.77
C PHE A 439 13.05 12.51 -1.79
N GLY A 440 13.67 12.81 -0.65
CA GLY A 440 13.97 11.81 0.37
C GLY A 440 12.72 11.14 0.97
N THR A 441 11.66 11.90 1.21
CA THR A 441 10.37 11.38 1.70
C THR A 441 9.69 10.50 0.64
N PHE A 442 9.78 10.88 -0.63
CA PHE A 442 9.25 10.11 -1.75
C PHE A 442 9.95 8.74 -1.89
N GLU A 443 11.28 8.73 -1.90
CA GLU A 443 12.10 7.52 -1.94
C GLU A 443 11.90 6.61 -0.71
N ALA A 444 11.57 7.19 0.44
CA ALA A 444 11.21 6.42 1.63
C ALA A 444 9.82 5.77 1.55
N ASN A 445 9.09 5.97 0.47
CA ASN A 445 7.72 5.48 0.24
C ASN A 445 6.76 5.78 1.41
N GLU A 446 6.88 7.00 2.00
CA GLU A 446 5.94 7.38 3.06
C GLU A 446 4.49 7.38 2.56
N ALA A 447 3.60 6.85 3.36
CA ALA A 447 2.18 6.69 3.03
C ALA A 447 1.90 5.86 1.77
N ASP A 448 2.81 4.94 1.43
CA ASP A 448 2.78 4.12 0.21
C ASP A 448 2.69 4.96 -1.09
N PHE A 449 3.20 6.20 -1.03
CA PHE A 449 3.02 7.18 -2.08
C PHE A 449 3.82 6.88 -3.34
N HIS A 450 5.11 6.53 -3.20
CA HIS A 450 5.99 6.18 -4.31
C HIS A 450 5.41 5.00 -5.11
N GLU A 451 5.14 3.86 -4.44
CA GLU A 451 4.59 2.67 -5.08
C GLU A 451 3.19 2.91 -5.67
N THR A 452 2.35 3.71 -5.00
CA THR A 452 1.01 4.02 -5.51
C THR A 452 1.08 4.92 -6.74
N LEU A 453 1.99 5.90 -6.81
CA LEU A 453 2.18 6.74 -7.99
C LEU A 453 2.69 5.92 -9.17
N GLU A 454 3.74 5.09 -8.98
CA GLU A 454 4.31 4.23 -10.02
C GLU A 454 3.28 3.24 -10.56
N SER A 455 2.56 2.54 -9.67
CA SER A 455 1.52 1.59 -10.06
C SER A 455 0.28 2.25 -10.67
N THR A 456 -0.02 3.51 -10.34
CA THR A 456 -1.11 4.27 -10.98
C THR A 456 -0.74 4.63 -12.41
N SER A 457 0.47 5.12 -12.64
CA SER A 457 0.95 5.48 -13.96
C SER A 457 2.48 5.66 -13.96
N THR A 458 3.19 4.75 -14.59
CA THR A 458 4.64 4.87 -14.81
C THR A 458 5.02 6.18 -15.53
N GLU A 459 4.16 6.69 -16.44
CA GLU A 459 4.39 7.98 -17.12
C GLU A 459 4.32 9.17 -16.13
N LEU A 460 3.36 9.17 -15.19
CA LEU A 460 3.27 10.22 -14.17
C LEU A 460 4.42 10.11 -13.17
N TYR A 461 4.81 8.91 -12.81
CA TYR A 461 5.96 8.64 -11.96
C TYR A 461 7.24 9.21 -12.56
N GLU A 462 7.63 8.80 -13.78
CA GLU A 462 8.80 9.32 -14.49
C GLU A 462 8.73 10.86 -14.68
N THR A 463 7.55 11.40 -14.96
CA THR A 463 7.35 12.85 -15.13
C THR A 463 7.51 13.59 -13.81
N PHE A 464 6.95 13.06 -12.71
CA PHE A 464 7.06 13.69 -11.40
C PHE A 464 8.49 13.64 -10.88
N GLU A 465 9.06 12.46 -10.77
CA GLU A 465 10.36 12.24 -10.14
C GLU A 465 11.50 12.68 -11.05
N GLU A 466 11.71 12.01 -12.22
CA GLU A 466 12.89 12.23 -13.07
C GLU A 466 12.88 13.57 -13.80
N GLU A 467 11.70 14.04 -14.30
CA GLU A 467 11.65 15.29 -15.05
C GLU A 467 11.48 16.50 -14.15
N HIS A 468 10.56 16.43 -13.15
CA HIS A 468 10.18 17.63 -12.42
C HIS A 468 10.83 17.75 -11.04
N LEU A 469 10.81 16.74 -10.17
CA LEU A 469 11.37 16.85 -8.83
C LEU A 469 12.90 16.98 -8.87
N VAL A 470 13.58 16.07 -9.57
CA VAL A 470 15.03 16.14 -9.82
C VAL A 470 15.38 17.39 -10.63
N GLY A 471 14.61 17.71 -11.67
CA GLY A 471 14.80 18.92 -12.47
C GLY A 471 14.67 20.21 -11.66
N ALA A 472 13.79 20.28 -10.65
CA ALA A 472 13.66 21.41 -9.74
C ALA A 472 14.92 21.56 -8.85
N ILE A 473 15.42 20.45 -8.29
CA ILE A 473 16.65 20.43 -7.49
C ILE A 473 17.84 20.93 -8.33
N ASP A 474 18.03 20.39 -9.53
CA ASP A 474 19.10 20.80 -10.45
C ASP A 474 19.02 22.27 -10.84
N ALA A 475 17.81 22.77 -11.16
CA ALA A 475 17.60 24.15 -11.53
C ALA A 475 17.87 25.13 -10.38
N LEU A 476 17.48 24.75 -9.15
CA LEU A 476 17.77 25.51 -7.90
C LEU A 476 19.27 25.55 -7.63
N ASP A 477 19.99 24.44 -7.82
CA ASP A 477 21.45 24.37 -7.70
C ASP A 477 22.17 25.25 -8.72
N ALA A 478 21.68 25.24 -9.97
CA ALA A 478 22.24 26.07 -11.02
C ALA A 478 21.87 27.57 -10.87
N GLY A 479 20.91 27.91 -10.03
CA GLY A 479 20.31 29.25 -9.93
C GLY A 479 19.58 29.64 -11.22
N ASP A 480 18.98 28.67 -11.93
CA ASP A 480 18.20 28.90 -13.15
C ASP A 480 16.73 29.15 -12.80
N GLU A 481 16.38 30.43 -12.64
CA GLU A 481 15.07 30.86 -12.18
C GLU A 481 13.91 30.38 -13.06
N ASP A 482 14.07 30.43 -14.38
CA ASP A 482 13.02 30.04 -15.33
C ASP A 482 12.79 28.52 -15.31
N ALA A 483 13.87 27.74 -15.16
CA ALA A 483 13.80 26.28 -15.06
C ALA A 483 13.21 25.84 -13.72
N ALA A 484 13.63 26.42 -12.59
CA ALA A 484 13.13 26.11 -11.26
C ALA A 484 11.60 26.32 -11.17
N ASP A 485 11.09 27.49 -11.61
CA ASP A 485 9.65 27.76 -11.64
C ASP A 485 8.89 26.76 -12.53
N THR A 486 9.48 26.39 -13.67
CA THR A 486 8.88 25.41 -14.62
C THR A 486 8.77 24.04 -13.98
N HIS A 487 9.83 23.54 -13.34
CA HIS A 487 9.84 22.21 -12.75
C HIS A 487 8.99 22.12 -11.48
N LEU A 488 9.05 23.12 -10.58
CA LEU A 488 8.20 23.16 -9.39
C LEU A 488 6.70 23.18 -9.76
N ALA A 489 6.33 23.98 -10.76
CA ALA A 489 4.95 24.02 -11.23
C ALA A 489 4.55 22.69 -11.92
N GLY A 490 5.45 22.11 -12.73
CA GLY A 490 5.22 20.83 -13.40
C GLY A 490 5.03 19.68 -12.42
N ALA A 491 5.83 19.62 -11.36
CA ALA A 491 5.67 18.63 -10.29
C ALA A 491 4.27 18.74 -9.64
N MET A 492 3.82 19.96 -9.30
CA MET A 492 2.49 20.17 -8.71
C MET A 492 1.36 19.73 -9.65
N ASP A 493 1.48 20.05 -10.94
CA ASP A 493 0.50 19.67 -11.96
C ASP A 493 0.45 18.16 -12.18
N THR A 494 1.60 17.47 -12.14
CA THR A 494 1.70 16.01 -12.28
C THR A 494 1.06 15.31 -11.10
N LEU A 495 1.28 15.81 -9.88
CA LEU A 495 0.66 15.25 -8.67
C LEU A 495 -0.86 15.44 -8.66
N LEU A 496 -1.39 16.57 -9.16
CA LEU A 496 -2.84 16.72 -9.32
C LEU A 496 -3.42 15.72 -10.34
N GLN A 497 -2.68 15.43 -11.41
CA GLN A 497 -3.08 14.39 -12.36
C GLN A 497 -3.08 13.00 -11.70
N PHE A 498 -2.09 12.70 -10.85
CA PHE A 498 -2.07 11.47 -10.07
C PHE A 498 -3.29 11.41 -9.15
N GLU A 499 -3.55 12.43 -8.33
CA GLU A 499 -4.71 12.48 -7.42
C GLU A 499 -6.03 12.19 -8.17
N THR A 500 -6.19 12.75 -9.39
CA THR A 500 -7.39 12.53 -10.21
C THR A 500 -7.48 11.14 -10.84
N GLN A 501 -6.36 10.44 -11.01
CA GLN A 501 -6.35 9.06 -11.52
C GLN A 501 -6.44 8.02 -10.39
N ALA A 502 -5.88 8.32 -9.22
CA ALA A 502 -5.88 7.43 -8.08
C ALA A 502 -7.15 7.51 -7.23
N GLY A 503 -7.84 8.66 -7.23
CA GLY A 503 -9.01 8.91 -6.38
C GLY A 503 -10.24 9.41 -7.13
N THR A 504 -11.36 9.48 -6.41
CA THR A 504 -12.59 10.13 -6.89
C THR A 504 -12.50 11.66 -6.70
N VAL A 505 -13.43 12.42 -7.30
CA VAL A 505 -13.50 13.89 -7.10
C VAL A 505 -13.55 14.26 -5.62
N ALA A 506 -14.20 13.46 -4.77
CA ALA A 506 -14.26 13.76 -3.33
C ALA A 506 -12.91 13.54 -2.61
N HIS A 507 -12.09 12.55 -3.03
CA HIS A 507 -10.73 12.38 -2.55
C HIS A 507 -9.86 13.58 -2.94
N VAL A 508 -9.88 13.95 -4.22
CA VAL A 508 -9.13 15.11 -4.72
C VAL A 508 -9.59 16.39 -4.03
N SER A 509 -10.90 16.57 -3.82
CA SER A 509 -11.44 17.75 -3.15
C SER A 509 -10.97 17.87 -1.70
N GLY A 510 -10.85 16.75 -0.98
CA GLY A 510 -10.30 16.73 0.38
C GLY A 510 -8.83 17.18 0.40
N ALA A 511 -8.00 16.68 -0.52
CA ALA A 511 -6.61 17.09 -0.68
C ALA A 511 -6.49 18.56 -1.12
N GLU A 512 -7.27 18.98 -2.14
CA GLU A 512 -7.30 20.36 -2.66
C GLU A 512 -7.66 21.39 -1.58
N ALA A 513 -8.69 21.13 -0.77
CA ALA A 513 -9.04 22.00 0.33
C ALA A 513 -7.87 22.21 1.31
N GLY A 514 -7.10 21.14 1.59
CA GLY A 514 -5.89 21.17 2.38
C GLY A 514 -4.78 22.01 1.74
N VAL A 515 -4.53 21.81 0.45
CA VAL A 515 -3.55 22.59 -0.33
C VAL A 515 -3.91 24.08 -0.31
N MET A 516 -5.17 24.41 -0.53
CA MET A 516 -5.62 25.82 -0.52
C MET A 516 -5.48 26.46 0.86
N ALA A 517 -5.79 25.74 1.94
CA ALA A 517 -5.57 26.23 3.30
C ALA A 517 -4.09 26.48 3.59
N ALA A 518 -3.21 25.54 3.17
CA ALA A 518 -1.75 25.72 3.27
C ALA A 518 -1.29 26.97 2.51
N ARG A 519 -1.78 27.21 1.29
CA ARG A 519 -1.47 28.43 0.53
C ARG A 519 -1.94 29.71 1.26
N GLY A 520 -3.03 29.63 2.03
CA GLY A 520 -3.46 30.72 2.91
C GLY A 520 -2.45 31.01 4.02
N PHE A 521 -1.85 29.97 4.62
CA PHE A 521 -0.81 30.12 5.64
C PHE A 521 0.52 30.59 5.06
N ASP A 522 0.90 30.18 3.85
CA ASP A 522 2.02 30.77 3.12
C ASP A 522 1.87 32.28 2.97
N ALA A 523 0.68 32.73 2.59
CA ALA A 523 0.40 34.17 2.49
C ALA A 523 0.54 34.87 3.87
N SER A 524 0.12 34.20 4.95
CA SER A 524 0.33 34.69 6.32
C SER A 524 1.83 34.78 6.65
N GLY A 525 2.62 33.74 6.38
CA GLY A 525 4.07 33.74 6.59
C GLY A 525 4.77 34.84 5.80
N LEU A 526 4.45 34.99 4.52
CA LEU A 526 4.95 36.06 3.67
C LEU A 526 4.62 37.46 4.22
N ALA A 527 3.41 37.65 4.72
CA ALA A 527 2.99 38.94 5.31
C ALA A 527 3.78 39.24 6.60
N VAL A 528 4.01 38.26 7.46
CA VAL A 528 4.89 38.36 8.65
C VAL A 528 6.29 38.80 8.24
N LEU A 529 6.83 38.23 7.14
CA LEU A 529 8.14 38.59 6.58
C LEU A 529 8.14 39.93 5.82
N GLY A 530 7.01 40.66 5.82
CA GLY A 530 6.86 41.95 5.15
C GLY A 530 6.74 41.86 3.62
N ARG A 531 6.39 40.68 3.07
CA ARG A 531 6.23 40.39 1.65
C ARG A 531 4.75 40.40 1.24
N THR A 532 4.01 41.44 1.66
CA THR A 532 2.53 41.47 1.47
C THR A 532 2.07 41.46 0.01
N GLU A 533 2.86 42.02 -0.93
CA GLU A 533 2.55 41.92 -2.37
C GLU A 533 2.59 40.47 -2.86
N ARG A 534 3.62 39.72 -2.44
CA ARG A 534 3.73 38.28 -2.77
C ARG A 534 2.62 37.46 -2.09
N ALA A 535 2.30 37.77 -0.83
CA ALA A 535 1.16 37.15 -0.14
C ALA A 535 -0.14 37.29 -0.93
N GLY A 536 -0.42 38.49 -1.48
CA GLY A 536 -1.57 38.68 -2.35
C GLY A 536 -1.51 37.85 -3.63
N THR A 537 -0.34 37.70 -4.26
CA THR A 537 -0.14 36.91 -5.47
C THR A 537 -0.38 35.41 -5.23
N VAL A 538 0.06 34.88 -4.09
CA VAL A 538 -0.17 33.47 -3.71
C VAL A 538 -1.66 33.17 -3.63
N VAL A 539 -2.41 34.03 -2.95
CA VAL A 539 -3.87 33.87 -2.80
C VAL A 539 -4.61 34.04 -4.15
N GLU A 540 -4.16 34.98 -4.99
CA GLU A 540 -4.70 35.14 -6.35
C GLU A 540 -4.48 33.87 -7.19
N GLY A 541 -3.33 33.21 -7.04
CA GLY A 541 -3.03 31.93 -7.69
C GLY A 541 -3.94 30.80 -7.19
N ALA A 542 -4.11 30.67 -5.88
CA ALA A 542 -5.00 29.68 -5.28
C ALA A 542 -6.46 29.88 -5.72
N PHE A 543 -6.93 31.13 -5.70
CA PHE A 543 -8.26 31.48 -6.16
C PHE A 543 -8.48 31.14 -7.67
N ALA A 544 -7.50 31.49 -8.52
CA ALA A 544 -7.57 31.20 -9.94
C ALA A 544 -7.57 29.67 -10.24
N GLY A 545 -6.84 28.86 -9.46
CA GLY A 545 -6.87 27.40 -9.55
C GLY A 545 -8.24 26.82 -9.15
N PHE A 546 -8.83 27.34 -8.09
CA PHE A 546 -10.16 26.96 -7.63
C PHE A 546 -11.24 27.29 -8.69
N GLU A 547 -11.27 28.50 -9.18
CA GLU A 547 -12.19 28.94 -10.25
C GLU A 547 -12.01 28.18 -11.57
N ALA A 548 -10.79 27.70 -11.84
CA ALA A 548 -10.52 26.86 -13.01
C ALA A 548 -11.04 25.43 -12.85
N GLY A 549 -11.57 25.07 -11.67
CA GLY A 549 -12.12 23.74 -11.37
C GLY A 549 -11.04 22.66 -11.25
N ALA A 550 -9.86 23.01 -10.74
CA ALA A 550 -8.77 22.06 -10.52
C ALA A 550 -9.26 20.86 -9.70
N GLY A 551 -9.06 19.64 -10.19
CA GLY A 551 -9.48 18.41 -9.53
C GLY A 551 -11.00 18.23 -9.34
N GLY A 552 -11.83 19.14 -9.86
CA GLY A 552 -13.29 19.12 -9.72
C GLY A 552 -13.80 19.68 -8.39
N PHE A 553 -12.92 20.23 -7.54
CA PHE A 553 -13.29 20.67 -6.19
C PHE A 553 -14.30 21.80 -6.17
N HIS A 554 -14.20 22.78 -7.08
CA HIS A 554 -15.10 23.92 -7.19
C HIS A 554 -16.58 23.46 -7.33
N GLU A 555 -16.88 22.65 -8.36
CA GLU A 555 -18.23 22.13 -8.59
C GLU A 555 -18.68 21.21 -7.46
N ALA A 556 -17.78 20.39 -6.92
CA ALA A 556 -18.11 19.48 -5.84
C ALA A 556 -18.51 20.21 -4.53
N LEU A 557 -17.87 21.35 -4.24
CA LEU A 557 -18.21 22.15 -3.07
C LEU A 557 -19.53 22.90 -3.28
N GLU A 558 -19.73 23.51 -4.47
CA GLU A 558 -21.00 24.17 -4.81
C GLU A 558 -22.19 23.20 -4.71
N ASP A 559 -22.04 21.99 -5.27
CA ASP A 559 -23.08 20.96 -5.21
C ASP A 559 -23.30 20.40 -3.80
N ALA A 560 -22.27 20.33 -2.98
CA ALA A 560 -22.35 19.81 -1.61
C ALA A 560 -23.02 20.79 -0.64
N ASP A 561 -22.66 22.07 -0.69
CA ASP A 561 -23.19 23.12 0.19
C ASP A 561 -22.97 24.51 -0.41
N GLU A 562 -23.97 25.08 -1.08
CA GLU A 562 -23.96 26.41 -1.72
C GLU A 562 -23.61 27.55 -0.73
N GLU A 563 -24.07 27.48 0.54
CA GLU A 563 -23.78 28.52 1.55
C GLU A 563 -22.30 28.45 1.99
N LEU A 564 -21.77 27.26 2.16
CA LEU A 564 -20.36 27.04 2.49
C LEU A 564 -19.45 27.45 1.31
N TYR A 565 -19.84 27.15 0.08
CA TYR A 565 -19.14 27.57 -1.14
C TYR A 565 -19.01 29.10 -1.20
N GLU A 566 -20.11 29.86 -1.04
CA GLU A 566 -20.09 31.33 -1.01
C GLU A 566 -19.18 31.87 0.13
N THR A 567 -19.18 31.19 1.29
CA THR A 567 -18.35 31.58 2.43
C THR A 567 -16.88 31.29 2.18
N PHE A 568 -16.57 30.13 1.60
CA PHE A 568 -15.22 29.70 1.23
C PHE A 568 -14.55 30.70 0.27
N GLU A 569 -15.24 31.10 -0.80
CA GLU A 569 -14.76 32.13 -1.73
C GLU A 569 -14.55 33.49 -1.05
N THR A 570 -15.47 33.87 -0.18
CA THR A 570 -15.40 35.12 0.56
C THR A 570 -14.18 35.15 1.46
N GLU A 571 -13.95 34.16 2.31
CA GLU A 571 -12.84 34.09 3.24
C GLU A 571 -11.48 33.98 2.51
N LEU A 572 -11.43 33.23 1.40
CA LEU A 572 -10.23 33.20 0.54
C LEU A 572 -9.92 34.60 -0.02
N SER A 573 -10.93 35.33 -0.48
CA SER A 573 -10.77 36.70 -0.96
C SER A 573 -10.35 37.68 0.15
N GLU A 574 -10.81 37.47 1.40
CA GLU A 574 -10.44 38.33 2.54
C GLU A 574 -8.94 38.26 2.88
N ILE A 575 -8.27 37.10 2.67
CA ILE A 575 -6.81 36.98 2.81
C ILE A 575 -6.11 37.99 1.85
N ARG A 576 -6.55 38.02 0.58
CA ARG A 576 -5.99 38.95 -0.41
C ARG A 576 -6.26 40.42 -0.07
N VAL A 577 -7.48 40.71 0.43
CA VAL A 577 -7.85 42.05 0.88
C VAL A 577 -6.99 42.48 2.08
N ALA A 578 -6.80 41.58 3.05
CA ALA A 578 -5.93 41.86 4.20
C ALA A 578 -4.49 42.12 3.76
N ALA A 579 -3.94 41.34 2.80
CA ALA A 579 -2.59 41.56 2.26
C ALA A 579 -2.44 42.90 1.54
N SER A 580 -3.46 43.35 0.77
CA SER A 580 -3.41 44.58 -0.01
C SER A 580 -3.67 45.84 0.84
N ASP A 581 -4.55 45.78 1.83
CA ASP A 581 -5.00 46.90 2.62
C ASP A 581 -4.23 47.08 3.95
N GLY A 582 -3.26 46.16 4.23
CA GLY A 582 -2.45 46.14 5.46
C GLY A 582 -3.27 45.66 6.66
N GLY A 583 -4.19 44.78 6.46
CA GLY A 583 -4.97 44.07 7.46
C GLY A 583 -4.18 42.93 8.13
N ASP A 584 -4.88 42.15 8.94
CA ASP A 584 -4.31 40.95 9.61
C ASP A 584 -4.47 39.74 8.72
N VAL A 585 -3.43 39.42 7.93
CA VAL A 585 -3.41 38.29 7.00
C VAL A 585 -3.46 36.98 7.75
N THR A 586 -2.85 36.88 8.93
CA THR A 586 -2.85 35.67 9.75
C THR A 586 -4.27 35.35 10.25
N ALA A 587 -4.99 36.34 10.73
CA ALA A 587 -6.37 36.12 11.17
C ALA A 587 -7.30 35.73 9.98
N ALA A 588 -7.09 36.35 8.81
CA ALA A 588 -7.84 35.96 7.60
C ALA A 588 -7.52 34.53 7.13
N ALA A 589 -6.24 34.12 7.16
CA ALA A 589 -5.85 32.73 6.83
C ALA A 589 -6.45 31.71 7.81
N GLN A 590 -6.52 32.04 9.11
CA GLN A 590 -7.18 31.17 10.11
C GLN A 590 -8.71 31.06 9.87
N ALA A 591 -9.37 32.16 9.50
CA ALA A 591 -10.79 32.13 9.16
C ALA A 591 -11.07 31.28 7.90
N PHE A 592 -10.19 31.37 6.91
CA PHE A 592 -10.25 30.53 5.71
C PHE A 592 -10.00 29.05 6.01
N ASP A 593 -9.06 28.72 6.88
CA ASP A 593 -8.75 27.36 7.34
C ASP A 593 -10.00 26.64 7.90
N GLU A 594 -10.78 27.34 8.71
CA GLU A 594 -12.05 26.82 9.23
C GLU A 594 -13.02 26.43 8.10
N GLN A 595 -13.07 27.23 7.01
CA GLN A 595 -13.93 26.95 5.86
C GLN A 595 -13.36 25.82 5.00
N ALA A 596 -12.05 25.75 4.82
CA ALA A 596 -11.39 24.68 4.08
C ALA A 596 -11.61 23.32 4.76
N VAL A 597 -11.45 23.25 6.07
CA VAL A 597 -11.75 22.04 6.84
C VAL A 597 -13.25 21.70 6.76
N ALA A 598 -14.14 22.68 6.86
CA ALA A 598 -15.59 22.43 6.69
C ALA A 598 -15.91 21.90 5.27
N ALA A 599 -15.24 22.43 4.24
CA ALA A 599 -15.40 21.99 2.85
C ALA A 599 -14.97 20.54 2.66
N MET A 600 -13.85 20.09 3.25
CA MET A 600 -13.42 18.68 3.25
C MET A 600 -14.58 17.78 3.71
N TYR A 601 -15.15 18.07 4.88
CA TYR A 601 -16.24 17.26 5.43
C TYR A 601 -17.54 17.36 4.64
N ALA A 602 -17.84 18.52 4.06
CA ALA A 602 -19.06 18.71 3.27
C ALA A 602 -19.02 17.91 1.97
N VAL A 603 -17.94 18.03 1.21
CA VAL A 603 -17.78 17.32 -0.07
C VAL A 603 -17.73 15.81 0.14
N ILE A 604 -16.95 15.35 1.11
CA ILE A 604 -16.84 13.93 1.46
C ILE A 604 -18.21 13.39 1.92
N GLY A 605 -18.92 14.13 2.78
CA GLY A 605 -20.26 13.74 3.22
C GLY A 605 -21.30 13.72 2.09
N ALA A 606 -21.21 14.65 1.14
CA ALA A 606 -22.10 14.72 -0.01
C ALA A 606 -21.85 13.60 -1.03
N ALA A 607 -20.62 13.10 -1.12
CA ALA A 607 -20.29 11.94 -1.97
C ALA A 607 -20.95 10.63 -1.53
N GLY A 608 -21.64 10.63 -0.39
CA GLY A 608 -22.42 9.47 0.10
C GLY A 608 -21.65 8.50 0.97
N GLY A 609 -20.38 8.77 1.23
CA GLY A 609 -19.52 7.94 2.08
C GLY A 609 -19.14 6.60 1.45
N SER A 610 -18.26 5.88 2.13
CA SER A 610 -17.87 4.51 1.76
C SER A 610 -18.93 3.49 2.18
N PHE A 611 -18.87 2.30 1.63
CA PHE A 611 -19.66 1.14 2.08
C PHE A 611 -19.03 0.44 3.31
N GLY A 612 -18.37 1.19 4.20
CA GLY A 612 -17.59 0.67 5.33
C GLY A 612 -18.37 -0.30 6.24
N GLU A 613 -19.67 -0.07 6.50
CA GLU A 613 -20.49 -1.02 7.28
C GLU A 613 -20.64 -2.36 6.57
N SER A 614 -20.87 -2.36 5.25
CA SER A 614 -20.97 -3.57 4.44
C SER A 614 -19.61 -4.27 4.32
N ALA A 615 -18.54 -3.51 4.16
CA ALA A 615 -17.16 -3.99 4.12
C ALA A 615 -16.75 -4.64 5.45
N GLY A 616 -17.03 -3.98 6.57
CA GLY A 616 -16.80 -4.54 7.91
C GLY A 616 -17.57 -5.84 8.15
N ALA A 617 -18.80 -5.94 7.61
CA ALA A 617 -19.56 -7.19 7.69
C ALA A 617 -18.96 -8.31 6.82
N LEU A 618 -18.37 -8.00 5.66
CA LEU A 618 -17.63 -8.98 4.85
C LEU A 618 -16.38 -9.45 5.60
N ALA A 619 -15.55 -8.54 6.09
CA ALA A 619 -14.33 -8.86 6.82
C ALA A 619 -14.60 -9.70 8.09
N GLN A 620 -15.67 -9.38 8.84
CA GLN A 620 -16.10 -10.20 10.00
C GLN A 620 -16.55 -11.60 9.57
N GLY A 621 -17.15 -11.73 8.37
CA GLY A 621 -17.51 -13.03 7.78
C GLY A 621 -16.28 -13.91 7.60
N VAL A 622 -15.17 -13.37 7.10
CA VAL A 622 -13.90 -14.10 6.93
C VAL A 622 -13.44 -14.76 8.23
N PHE A 623 -13.47 -14.01 9.33
CA PHE A 623 -13.08 -14.54 10.65
C PHE A 623 -14.02 -15.66 11.14
N ALA A 624 -15.32 -15.44 11.00
CA ALA A 624 -16.31 -16.45 11.43
C ALA A 624 -16.19 -17.75 10.63
N ASP A 625 -15.97 -17.63 9.31
CA ASP A 625 -15.80 -18.79 8.43
C ASP A 625 -14.47 -19.51 8.69
N PHE A 626 -13.40 -18.78 8.99
CA PHE A 626 -12.10 -19.39 9.35
C PHE A 626 -12.19 -20.22 10.64
N GLU A 627 -12.82 -19.70 11.69
CA GLU A 627 -12.99 -20.40 12.99
C GLU A 627 -13.73 -21.74 12.88
N GLU A 628 -14.64 -21.88 11.91
CA GLU A 628 -15.41 -23.11 11.68
C GLU A 628 -14.80 -24.00 10.57
N ALA A 629 -13.81 -23.48 9.84
CA ALA A 629 -13.26 -24.14 8.68
C ALA A 629 -12.29 -25.26 9.04
N ARG A 630 -12.26 -26.29 8.18
CA ARG A 630 -11.29 -27.38 8.26
C ARG A 630 -9.84 -26.91 8.18
N VAL A 631 -9.59 -25.79 7.49
CA VAL A 631 -8.23 -25.27 7.33
C VAL A 631 -7.70 -24.66 8.61
N HIS A 632 -8.54 -24.20 9.52
CA HIS A 632 -8.18 -23.78 10.87
C HIS A 632 -7.37 -24.87 11.60
N ASP A 633 -7.95 -26.06 11.77
CA ASP A 633 -7.26 -27.19 12.40
C ASP A 633 -5.98 -27.61 11.64
N LEU A 634 -5.99 -27.52 10.29
CA LEU A 634 -4.83 -27.86 9.46
C LEU A 634 -3.67 -26.89 9.67
N LEU A 635 -3.95 -25.58 9.81
CA LEU A 635 -2.94 -24.56 10.02
C LEU A 635 -2.38 -24.65 11.44
N GLU A 636 -3.24 -24.79 12.46
CA GLU A 636 -2.81 -24.98 13.86
C GLU A 636 -1.91 -26.22 14.01
N GLU A 637 -2.27 -27.35 13.37
CA GLU A 637 -1.45 -28.58 13.38
C GLU A 637 -0.14 -28.44 12.58
N ALA A 638 -0.11 -27.60 11.52
CA ALA A 638 1.07 -27.42 10.68
C ALA A 638 2.11 -26.55 11.35
N ASP A 639 1.72 -25.36 11.87
CA ASP A 639 2.60 -24.44 12.58
C ASP A 639 1.79 -23.48 13.48
N GLU A 640 1.94 -23.61 14.81
CA GLU A 640 1.24 -22.80 15.81
C GLU A 640 1.56 -21.28 15.65
N GLY A 641 2.80 -20.93 15.27
CA GLY A 641 3.21 -19.54 15.10
C GLY A 641 2.62 -18.88 13.83
N ALA A 642 2.51 -19.64 12.73
CA ALA A 642 1.83 -19.16 11.53
C ALA A 642 0.33 -19.00 11.78
N TYR A 643 -0.28 -19.93 12.53
CA TYR A 643 -1.68 -19.83 12.94
C TYR A 643 -1.95 -18.59 13.79
N GLU A 644 -1.19 -18.38 14.89
CA GLU A 644 -1.34 -17.21 15.76
C GLU A 644 -1.14 -15.89 14.98
N THR A 645 -0.18 -15.87 14.04
CA THR A 645 0.08 -14.68 13.24
C THR A 645 -1.08 -14.39 12.28
N PHE A 646 -1.59 -15.42 11.59
CA PHE A 646 -2.72 -15.28 10.67
C PHE A 646 -3.96 -14.74 11.39
N GLU A 647 -4.33 -15.34 12.54
CA GLU A 647 -5.49 -14.92 13.34
C GLU A 647 -5.34 -13.46 13.81
N ALA A 648 -4.17 -13.10 14.37
CA ALA A 648 -3.92 -11.76 14.86
C ALA A 648 -3.93 -10.70 13.75
N ARG A 649 -3.39 -11.01 12.55
CA ARG A 649 -3.41 -10.08 11.41
C ARG A 649 -4.82 -9.92 10.84
N LEU A 650 -5.60 -10.99 10.79
CA LEU A 650 -7.00 -10.92 10.37
C LEU A 650 -7.82 -10.06 11.36
N GLU A 651 -7.65 -10.24 12.67
CA GLU A 651 -8.31 -9.39 13.68
C GLU A 651 -7.93 -7.91 13.51
N THR A 652 -6.64 -7.62 13.31
CA THR A 652 -6.15 -6.25 13.10
C THR A 652 -6.75 -5.64 11.83
N PHE A 653 -6.82 -6.40 10.73
CA PHE A 653 -7.42 -5.95 9.48
C PHE A 653 -8.92 -5.64 9.65
N ILE A 654 -9.68 -6.51 10.32
CA ILE A 654 -11.12 -6.29 10.59
C ILE A 654 -11.36 -5.00 11.40
N GLU A 655 -10.45 -4.66 12.31
CA GLU A 655 -10.57 -3.45 13.16
C GLU A 655 -10.36 -2.16 12.37
N SER A 656 -9.55 -2.18 11.29
CA SER A 656 -9.17 -0.95 10.58
C SER A 656 -9.59 -0.89 9.10
N LEU A 657 -9.68 -2.03 8.41
CA LEU A 657 -9.88 -2.14 6.94
C LEU A 657 -8.84 -1.34 6.12
N SER A 658 -7.69 -0.99 6.70
CA SER A 658 -6.65 -0.18 6.06
C SER A 658 -5.77 -1.01 5.13
N THR A 659 -5.15 -0.35 4.14
CA THR A 659 -4.21 -0.98 3.20
C THR A 659 -3.04 -1.64 3.92
N GLN A 660 -2.44 -0.97 4.90
CA GLN A 660 -1.32 -1.51 5.67
C GLN A 660 -1.69 -2.80 6.42
N THR A 661 -2.86 -2.85 7.07
CA THR A 661 -3.29 -4.06 7.78
C THR A 661 -3.71 -5.16 6.83
N LEU A 662 -4.25 -4.81 5.65
CA LEU A 662 -4.55 -5.73 4.55
C LEU A 662 -3.28 -6.38 4.02
N SER A 663 -2.24 -5.60 3.71
CA SER A 663 -0.94 -6.12 3.26
C SER A 663 -0.34 -7.07 4.29
N ALA A 664 -0.31 -6.67 5.56
CA ALA A 664 0.19 -7.52 6.64
C ALA A 664 -0.63 -8.82 6.82
N PHE A 665 -1.95 -8.79 6.57
CA PHE A 665 -2.79 -9.98 6.56
C PHE A 665 -2.48 -10.87 5.36
N ALA A 666 -2.35 -10.29 4.16
CA ALA A 666 -2.01 -11.04 2.95
C ALA A 666 -0.66 -11.77 3.07
N ASP A 667 0.33 -11.14 3.70
CA ASP A 667 1.63 -11.76 3.98
C ASP A 667 1.54 -12.90 4.99
N SER A 668 0.74 -12.71 6.03
CA SER A 668 0.49 -13.80 6.99
C SER A 668 -0.26 -14.98 6.34
N THR A 669 -1.13 -14.70 5.37
CA THR A 669 -1.83 -15.72 4.59
C THR A 669 -0.88 -16.49 3.69
N LEU A 670 0.02 -15.82 2.99
CA LEU A 670 1.08 -16.48 2.20
C LEU A 670 1.91 -17.41 3.08
N ARG A 671 2.36 -16.94 4.24
CA ARG A 671 3.10 -17.75 5.20
C ARG A 671 2.28 -18.97 5.70
N ALA A 672 0.99 -18.78 5.96
CA ALA A 672 0.07 -19.85 6.35
C ALA A 672 -0.11 -20.89 5.24
N GLN A 673 -0.17 -20.46 3.97
CA GLN A 673 -0.20 -21.35 2.80
C GLN A 673 1.03 -22.26 2.75
N PHE A 674 2.23 -21.68 2.94
CA PHE A 674 3.47 -22.45 2.99
C PHE A 674 3.51 -23.39 4.21
N ALA A 675 2.98 -23.00 5.36
CA ALA A 675 2.88 -23.86 6.55
C ALA A 675 1.99 -25.06 6.29
N VAL A 676 0.77 -24.86 5.79
CA VAL A 676 -0.19 -25.96 5.44
C VAL A 676 0.36 -26.85 4.32
N ALA A 677 1.10 -26.26 3.38
CA ALA A 677 1.79 -27.00 2.34
C ALA A 677 2.99 -27.82 2.85
N GLY A 678 3.42 -27.64 4.10
CA GLY A 678 4.58 -28.31 4.69
C GLY A 678 5.92 -27.80 4.17
N ALA A 679 5.97 -26.55 3.72
CA ALA A 679 7.10 -25.88 3.09
C ALA A 679 7.40 -24.51 3.72
N LEU A 680 7.12 -24.33 5.01
CA LEU A 680 7.25 -23.04 5.70
C LEU A 680 8.66 -22.43 5.63
N ASP A 681 9.70 -23.28 5.63
CA ASP A 681 11.10 -22.84 5.48
C ASP A 681 11.40 -22.25 4.08
N ASP A 682 10.56 -22.50 3.12
CA ASP A 682 10.64 -22.04 1.74
C ASP A 682 9.76 -20.80 1.48
N ALA A 683 9.00 -20.34 2.48
CA ALA A 683 8.12 -19.19 2.33
C ALA A 683 8.91 -17.93 1.96
N PRO A 684 8.50 -17.18 0.93
CA PRO A 684 9.10 -15.90 0.62
C PRO A 684 9.06 -14.97 1.83
N VAL A 685 10.10 -14.17 2.02
CA VAL A 685 10.08 -13.10 3.01
C VAL A 685 9.38 -11.94 2.33
N SER A 686 8.11 -11.71 2.66
CA SER A 686 7.37 -10.59 2.09
C SER A 686 7.94 -9.28 2.59
N GLY A 687 8.15 -8.35 1.69
CA GLY A 687 8.45 -6.97 2.02
C GLY A 687 7.20 -6.27 2.55
N ALA A 688 6.80 -6.58 3.80
CA ALA A 688 5.75 -5.82 4.46
C ALA A 688 6.39 -4.73 5.32
N ALA A 689 5.97 -3.50 5.11
CA ALA A 689 6.25 -2.37 5.94
C ALA A 689 5.99 -2.68 7.43
N GLY A 690 7.01 -2.53 8.27
CA GLY A 690 6.84 -2.45 9.71
C GLY A 690 7.38 -3.59 10.55
N SER A 691 8.61 -3.96 10.40
CA SER A 691 9.56 -4.31 11.46
C SER A 691 10.96 -4.34 10.85
N ASN A 692 11.82 -3.44 11.31
CA ASN A 692 13.24 -3.40 11.08
C ASN A 692 13.89 -4.77 10.85
N GLU A 693 13.97 -5.21 9.61
CA GLU A 693 15.01 -6.10 9.07
C GLU A 693 14.89 -6.03 7.55
N GLY A 694 15.82 -5.32 6.91
CA GLY A 694 15.80 -4.91 5.52
C GLY A 694 15.72 -6.04 4.51
N SER A 695 15.02 -5.80 3.43
CA SER A 695 15.40 -6.28 2.10
C SER A 695 14.60 -5.50 1.06
N GLY A 696 15.25 -4.56 0.40
CA GLY A 696 14.79 -3.96 -0.85
C GLY A 696 15.08 -4.88 -2.03
N GLY A 697 14.38 -4.67 -3.12
CA GLY A 697 14.31 -5.46 -4.34
C GLY A 697 15.64 -5.99 -4.90
N ASP A 698 15.68 -7.24 -5.29
CA ASP A 698 16.87 -8.04 -5.38
C ASP A 698 17.40 -8.36 -6.78
N ALA A 699 18.51 -7.76 -7.10
CA ALA A 699 19.70 -8.56 -7.42
C ALA A 699 20.43 -8.80 -6.09
N ASP A 700 20.87 -10.02 -5.78
CA ASP A 700 21.67 -10.47 -4.61
C ASP A 700 22.68 -9.37 -4.17
N LEU A 701 22.20 -8.30 -3.48
CA LEU A 701 22.99 -7.11 -3.19
C LEU A 701 24.13 -7.48 -2.25
N GLN A 702 25.36 -7.37 -2.72
CA GLN A 702 26.55 -7.73 -1.98
C GLN A 702 27.39 -6.51 -1.66
N GLY A 703 27.57 -6.20 -0.39
CA GLY A 703 28.39 -5.09 0.05
C GLY A 703 29.87 -5.15 -0.36
N GLY A 704 30.42 -6.34 -0.51
CA GLY A 704 31.82 -6.53 -0.86
C GLY A 704 32.78 -6.52 0.36
N PRO A 705 34.11 -6.47 0.13
CA PRO A 705 35.08 -6.82 1.16
C PRO A 705 35.20 -5.86 2.34
N ASN A 706 34.77 -4.61 2.22
CA ASN A 706 34.85 -3.58 3.26
C ASN A 706 33.50 -3.16 3.81
N VAL A 707 32.43 -3.87 3.47
CA VAL A 707 31.11 -3.71 4.07
C VAL A 707 30.97 -4.74 5.18
N VAL A 708 30.61 -4.27 6.38
CA VAL A 708 30.59 -5.08 7.62
C VAL A 708 29.27 -4.84 8.35
N GLU A 709 28.86 -5.81 9.16
CA GLU A 709 27.68 -5.67 10.02
C GLU A 709 27.94 -4.69 11.17
N GLY A 710 27.07 -3.70 11.35
CA GLY A 710 27.19 -2.67 12.37
C GLY A 710 28.33 -1.71 12.16
N VAL A 711 28.52 -0.80 13.11
CA VAL A 711 29.68 0.13 13.13
C VAL A 711 30.83 -0.52 13.90
N PRO A 712 32.03 -0.69 13.27
CA PRO A 712 33.17 -1.26 13.97
C PRO A 712 33.64 -0.42 15.16
N GLU A 713 34.00 -1.06 16.27
CA GLU A 713 34.51 -0.37 17.47
C GLU A 713 35.87 0.36 17.25
N ASP A 714 36.57 0.05 16.18
CA ASP A 714 37.84 0.63 15.79
C ASP A 714 37.75 1.67 14.67
N ALA A 715 36.52 2.05 14.26
CA ALA A 715 36.32 3.23 13.41
C ALA A 715 36.56 4.50 14.23
N ASP A 716 37.40 5.41 13.68
CA ASP A 716 37.73 6.66 14.34
C ASP A 716 36.59 7.70 14.15
N HIS A 717 35.87 7.60 13.02
CA HIS A 717 34.78 8.49 12.64
C HIS A 717 33.62 7.70 12.03
N VAL A 718 32.41 8.25 12.17
CA VAL A 718 31.19 7.70 11.59
C VAL A 718 30.52 8.77 10.75
N VAL A 719 30.10 8.40 9.55
CA VAL A 719 29.23 9.17 8.66
C VAL A 719 27.95 8.37 8.50
N GLU A 720 26.83 8.95 8.84
CA GLU A 720 25.52 8.35 8.63
C GLU A 720 25.08 8.56 7.18
N MET A 721 24.58 7.52 6.55
CA MET A 721 23.95 7.57 5.24
C MET A 721 22.45 7.60 5.44
N ASN A 722 21.89 8.81 5.36
CA ASN A 722 20.45 9.05 5.37
C ASN A 722 19.90 8.89 3.95
N ALA A 723 18.60 8.89 3.76
CA ALA A 723 17.95 8.56 2.49
C ALA A 723 18.65 9.15 1.23
N VAL A 724 19.07 10.42 1.26
CA VAL A 724 19.78 11.09 0.15
C VAL A 724 20.92 12.01 0.63
N ALA A 725 21.51 11.74 1.78
CA ALA A 725 22.56 12.60 2.32
C ALA A 725 23.56 11.85 3.20
N TYR A 726 24.82 12.24 3.14
CA TYR A 726 25.83 11.87 4.13
C TYR A 726 25.84 12.88 5.29
N ALA A 727 25.82 12.38 6.52
CA ALA A 727 25.87 13.23 7.71
C ALA A 727 27.02 12.79 8.66
N PRO A 728 28.05 13.64 8.88
CA PRO A 728 28.27 14.95 8.25
C PRO A 728 28.66 14.85 6.77
N GLN A 729 28.24 15.80 5.95
CA GLN A 729 28.59 15.88 4.53
C GLN A 729 30.09 16.20 4.32
N GLU A 730 30.70 16.98 5.21
CA GLU A 730 32.14 17.26 5.22
C GLU A 730 32.75 16.78 6.53
N LEU A 731 33.79 15.95 6.43
CA LEU A 731 34.51 15.39 7.57
C LEU A 731 36.00 15.69 7.47
N THR A 732 36.61 16.24 8.53
CA THR A 732 38.06 16.43 8.60
C THR A 732 38.69 15.39 9.51
N ILE A 733 39.69 14.67 9.00
CA ILE A 733 40.38 13.59 9.69
C ILE A 733 41.89 13.71 9.54
N SER A 734 42.69 12.91 10.27
CA SER A 734 44.15 12.80 10.09
C SER A 734 44.52 11.57 9.26
N VAL A 735 45.70 11.60 8.61
CA VAL A 735 46.22 10.42 7.88
C VAL A 735 46.31 9.20 8.81
N GLY A 736 45.75 8.09 8.38
CA GLY A 736 45.74 6.82 9.10
C GLY A 736 44.45 6.56 9.86
N GLU A 737 43.52 7.54 9.93
CA GLU A 737 42.22 7.34 10.56
C GLU A 737 41.25 6.63 9.64
N THR A 738 40.30 5.93 10.26
CA THR A 738 39.30 5.08 9.62
C THR A 738 37.90 5.68 9.76
N VAL A 739 37.19 5.79 8.66
CA VAL A 739 35.80 6.23 8.61
C VAL A 739 34.89 5.03 8.33
N ALA A 740 33.80 4.97 9.04
CA ALA A 740 32.70 4.05 8.78
C ALA A 740 31.47 4.84 8.28
N TRP A 741 30.98 4.51 7.08
CA TRP A 741 29.70 4.99 6.58
C TRP A 741 28.62 3.98 6.93
N THR A 742 27.74 4.34 7.83
CA THR A 742 26.68 3.44 8.33
C THR A 742 25.34 3.79 7.68
N HIS A 743 24.64 2.77 7.25
CA HIS A 743 23.28 2.94 6.73
C HIS A 743 22.36 3.36 7.87
N ALA A 744 21.80 4.56 7.78
CA ALA A 744 20.91 5.13 8.78
C ALA A 744 19.44 5.13 8.32
N ALA A 745 19.16 5.41 7.04
CA ALA A 745 17.80 5.43 6.49
C ALA A 745 17.83 5.37 4.96
N GLY A 746 16.73 4.94 4.34
CA GLY A 746 16.51 4.92 2.90
C GLY A 746 16.88 3.59 2.24
N GLU A 747 16.92 3.62 0.91
CA GLU A 747 17.36 2.53 0.03
C GLU A 747 18.85 2.15 0.30
N PRO A 748 19.32 0.97 -0.16
CA PRO A 748 20.72 0.63 -0.04
C PRO A 748 21.64 1.68 -0.69
N HIS A 749 22.68 2.12 0.02
CA HIS A 749 23.61 3.14 -0.45
C HIS A 749 24.90 2.56 -1.01
N SER A 750 25.59 3.31 -1.86
CA SER A 750 27.01 3.11 -2.16
C SER A 750 27.85 4.24 -1.56
N VAL A 751 29.15 3.99 -1.38
CA VAL A 751 30.12 5.04 -1.06
C VAL A 751 31.20 4.96 -2.14
N THR A 752 31.26 5.93 -3.05
CA THR A 752 32.02 5.83 -4.29
C THR A 752 32.84 7.10 -4.51
N ALA A 753 34.16 7.00 -4.52
CA ALA A 753 35.02 8.17 -4.73
C ALA A 753 34.89 8.71 -6.17
N TYR A 754 34.89 10.04 -6.32
CA TYR A 754 35.10 10.69 -7.61
C TYR A 754 36.56 10.48 -8.06
N GLU A 755 36.78 9.72 -9.14
CA GLU A 755 38.12 9.31 -9.58
C GLU A 755 39.03 10.51 -9.93
N GLY A 756 38.46 11.63 -10.32
CA GLY A 756 39.18 12.87 -10.65
C GLY A 756 39.43 13.80 -9.46
N ASP A 757 38.76 13.57 -8.34
CA ASP A 757 38.71 14.47 -7.18
C ASP A 757 39.25 13.80 -5.89
N ILE A 758 40.10 12.81 -6.04
CA ILE A 758 40.93 12.25 -4.97
C ILE A 758 42.39 12.70 -5.13
N PRO A 759 43.17 12.80 -4.04
CA PRO A 759 44.57 13.27 -4.10
C PRO A 759 45.47 12.46 -5.02
N ASP A 760 46.41 13.13 -5.69
CA ASP A 760 47.45 12.46 -6.51
C ASP A 760 48.21 11.39 -5.70
N GLY A 761 48.07 10.13 -6.11
CA GLY A 761 48.75 8.97 -5.48
C GLY A 761 47.86 8.24 -4.46
N ALA A 762 46.65 8.70 -4.15
CA ALA A 762 45.66 7.92 -3.42
C ALA A 762 45.18 6.72 -4.27
N ALA A 763 44.98 5.59 -3.64
CA ALA A 763 44.29 4.47 -4.29
C ALA A 763 42.80 4.81 -4.44
N TYR A 764 42.19 4.39 -5.54
CA TYR A 764 40.74 4.50 -5.71
C TYR A 764 40.02 3.66 -4.63
N TRP A 765 38.88 4.19 -4.13
CA TRP A 765 38.14 3.52 -3.10
C TRP A 765 36.63 3.64 -3.35
N ALA A 766 35.91 2.55 -3.10
CA ALA A 766 34.46 2.49 -3.18
C ALA A 766 33.94 1.27 -2.41
N SER A 767 32.70 1.32 -1.97
CA SER A 767 32.00 0.13 -1.47
C SER A 767 31.94 -0.91 -2.58
N GLY A 768 32.14 -2.19 -2.24
CA GLY A 768 32.31 -3.26 -3.22
C GLY A 768 33.77 -3.54 -3.63
N GLY A 769 34.72 -2.66 -3.27
CA GLY A 769 36.18 -2.87 -3.50
C GLY A 769 36.61 -2.77 -4.96
N PHE A 770 36.04 -1.83 -5.69
CA PHE A 770 36.33 -1.55 -7.10
C PHE A 770 37.60 -0.74 -7.30
N ASP A 771 38.17 -0.79 -8.51
CA ASP A 771 39.42 -0.14 -8.88
C ASP A 771 39.22 1.17 -9.68
N SER A 772 37.97 1.55 -10.02
CA SER A 772 37.61 2.76 -10.75
C SER A 772 36.12 3.09 -10.61
N ARG A 773 35.76 4.35 -10.87
CA ARG A 773 34.35 4.80 -10.89
C ARG A 773 33.50 3.92 -11.83
N SER A 774 33.90 3.76 -13.07
CA SER A 774 33.16 2.94 -14.04
C SER A 774 33.02 1.46 -13.64
N ALA A 775 33.97 0.91 -12.85
CA ALA A 775 33.82 -0.43 -12.31
C ALA A 775 32.86 -0.48 -11.12
N ALA A 776 32.75 0.59 -10.33
CA ALA A 776 31.81 0.71 -9.24
C ALA A 776 30.37 0.85 -9.79
N GLU A 777 30.13 1.72 -10.76
CA GLU A 777 28.86 1.89 -11.45
C GLU A 777 28.39 0.57 -12.10
N THR A 778 29.25 -0.10 -12.90
CA THR A 778 28.91 -1.42 -13.45
C THR A 778 28.67 -2.47 -12.34
N GLY A 779 29.38 -2.37 -11.23
CA GLY A 779 29.22 -3.26 -10.08
C GLY A 779 27.91 -3.06 -9.39
N TRP A 780 27.44 -1.82 -9.30
CA TRP A 780 26.14 -1.47 -8.76
C TRP A 780 25.01 -2.07 -9.60
N ASP A 781 25.03 -1.87 -10.93
CA ASP A 781 24.09 -2.49 -11.87
C ASP A 781 24.05 -4.03 -11.79
N GLU A 782 25.11 -4.64 -11.28
CA GLU A 782 25.20 -6.09 -11.03
C GLU A 782 24.92 -6.46 -9.54
N GLY A 783 24.36 -5.57 -8.75
CA GLY A 783 24.00 -5.77 -7.35
C GLY A 783 25.21 -5.83 -6.39
N ARG A 784 26.35 -5.20 -6.69
CA ARG A 784 27.57 -5.23 -5.85
C ARG A 784 27.96 -3.83 -5.38
N GLY A 785 28.40 -3.73 -4.14
CA GLY A 785 28.85 -2.49 -3.52
C GLY A 785 27.80 -1.81 -2.65
N ALA A 786 26.64 -2.44 -2.46
CA ALA A 786 25.56 -1.92 -1.66
C ALA A 786 25.86 -2.01 -0.15
N VAL A 787 25.58 -0.96 0.57
CA VAL A 787 25.59 -0.90 2.04
C VAL A 787 24.13 -0.87 2.49
N GLN A 788 23.67 -1.95 3.06
CA GLN A 788 22.30 -2.19 3.43
C GLN A 788 22.03 -1.84 4.90
N SER A 789 20.76 -1.81 5.31
CA SER A 789 20.37 -1.57 6.69
C SER A 789 21.15 -2.44 7.69
N GLY A 790 21.66 -1.83 8.75
CA GLY A 790 22.51 -2.48 9.74
C GLY A 790 23.95 -2.71 9.32
N GLN A 791 24.36 -2.30 8.12
CA GLN A 791 25.73 -2.44 7.60
C GLN A 791 26.47 -1.10 7.58
N SER A 792 27.80 -1.19 7.48
CA SER A 792 28.67 -0.03 7.30
C SER A 792 29.77 -0.36 6.29
N TYR A 793 30.06 0.57 5.40
CA TYR A 793 31.29 0.55 4.60
C TYR A 793 32.44 1.17 5.40
N VAL A 794 33.62 0.60 5.32
CA VAL A 794 34.78 1.05 6.12
C VAL A 794 35.99 1.32 5.24
N HIS A 795 36.60 2.53 5.38
CA HIS A 795 37.78 2.92 4.66
C HIS A 795 38.80 3.66 5.55
N THR A 796 40.10 3.33 5.43
CA THR A 796 41.19 4.02 6.13
C THR A 796 41.96 4.90 5.15
N PHE A 797 42.10 6.20 5.45
CA PHE A 797 42.70 7.19 4.57
C PHE A 797 44.23 7.30 4.83
N GLU A 798 45.03 6.84 3.87
CA GLU A 798 46.51 6.86 3.96
C GLU A 798 47.13 8.07 3.24
N THR A 799 46.40 8.87 2.50
CA THR A 799 46.89 9.97 1.67
C THR A 799 46.21 11.29 2.07
N ALA A 800 47.02 12.29 2.43
CA ALA A 800 46.50 13.61 2.78
C ALA A 800 45.95 14.35 1.56
N GLY A 801 44.87 15.09 1.74
CA GLY A 801 44.18 15.90 0.72
C GLY A 801 42.69 15.75 0.81
N THR A 802 41.97 16.32 -0.15
CA THR A 802 40.51 16.26 -0.23
C THR A 802 40.10 15.05 -1.05
N HIS A 803 39.16 14.25 -0.53
CA HIS A 803 38.57 13.10 -1.18
C HIS A 803 37.07 13.37 -1.32
N GLU A 804 36.59 13.60 -2.53
CA GLU A 804 35.18 13.76 -2.83
C GLU A 804 34.58 12.39 -3.21
N TYR A 805 33.35 12.15 -2.75
CA TYR A 805 32.65 10.87 -2.97
C TYR A 805 31.14 11.09 -3.09
N PHE A 806 30.44 10.11 -3.62
CA PHE A 806 29.00 10.14 -3.91
C PHE A 806 28.36 8.77 -3.69
N CYS A 807 27.05 8.73 -3.64
CA CYS A 807 26.23 7.54 -3.70
C CYS A 807 25.78 7.31 -5.15
N ILE A 808 26.02 6.14 -5.75
CA ILE A 808 25.71 5.86 -7.16
C ILE A 808 24.22 6.08 -7.45
N PRO A 809 23.26 5.44 -6.75
CA PRO A 809 21.85 5.65 -7.05
C PRO A 809 21.36 7.07 -6.71
N HIS A 810 22.01 7.78 -5.80
CA HIS A 810 21.55 9.08 -5.32
C HIS A 810 22.48 10.25 -5.73
N GLU A 811 23.39 10.07 -6.71
CA GLU A 811 24.26 11.17 -7.21
C GLU A 811 23.42 12.30 -7.80
N ALA A 812 22.35 11.96 -8.51
CA ALA A 812 21.41 12.93 -9.09
C ALA A 812 20.68 13.78 -8.01
N ALA A 813 20.40 13.18 -6.85
CA ALA A 813 19.85 13.88 -5.68
C ALA A 813 20.92 14.63 -4.87
N SER A 814 22.16 14.73 -5.40
CA SER A 814 23.29 15.38 -4.74
C SER A 814 23.73 14.73 -3.42
N MET A 815 23.56 13.41 -3.28
CA MET A 815 24.16 12.66 -2.18
C MET A 815 25.66 12.54 -2.40
N VAL A 816 26.36 13.60 -2.06
CA VAL A 816 27.82 13.74 -2.18
C VAL A 816 28.42 14.10 -0.82
N GLY A 817 29.67 13.70 -0.61
CA GLY A 817 30.39 14.02 0.62
C GLY A 817 31.86 14.31 0.37
N THR A 818 32.51 14.89 1.36
CA THR A 818 33.93 15.26 1.31
C THR A 818 34.65 14.81 2.57
N VAL A 819 35.74 14.09 2.42
CA VAL A 819 36.68 13.81 3.51
C VAL A 819 37.97 14.62 3.28
N VAL A 820 38.28 15.53 4.21
CA VAL A 820 39.52 16.31 4.22
C VAL A 820 40.51 15.61 5.13
N VAL A 821 41.57 15.04 4.56
CA VAL A 821 42.60 14.30 5.30
C VAL A 821 43.79 15.23 5.58
N GLU A 822 44.01 15.60 6.84
CA GLU A 822 45.13 16.43 7.27
C GLU A 822 46.40 15.57 7.43
N GLY A 823 47.59 16.11 6.99
CA GLY A 823 48.84 15.41 6.96
C GLY A 823 49.66 15.37 8.27
#